data_974800f816272a54ccca457d6703f653
#
_entry.id   974800f816272a54ccca457d6703f653
#
_cell.length_a   1.000
_cell.length_b   1.000
_cell.length_c   1.000
_cell.angle_alpha   90.00
_cell.angle_beta   90.00
_cell.angle_gamma   90.00
#
_symmetry.space_group_name_H-M   'P 1'
#
loop_
_entity.id
_entity.type
_entity.pdbx_description
1 polymer ?
#
loop_
_entity_poly.entity_id
_entity_poly.type
_entity_poly.pdbx_seq_one_letter_code
_entity_poly.pdbx_strand_id
1 'polypeptide(L)'
;MADPGPVAPAAGEALPRLPPVPVPEAGRRLHGRAADAATEHPEAMAQLVTSMLGIHPPRWTVEQFAAKTEVPAPILLRMRRSLGFPDLPSGEAAFSEDDLAIVEVIKTAIDAGAIDLERQLALNRVLGSSMARVSSAAVAAFVEALTVEGRLSAEGSTIDDLDLAQLVDAVKITLPMLDQTLGLVWRRHLASAAQRAVLAVGTEEADTHTAVVGFADLVEFTELTEQLNEAELAAAMDRFDDLAYDTVSALGGRVIKMIGDEVMFAAPNVECAAAIAWRLIDLCDVDESLTTLRAGFASGPAIDQDGDLIGPAVNLAHRLASLANPGTVLAPADLAPEPEPDDAAEGATGDTDADEAAKLPSEPGSTTGFAWSPLRLAREVRGIGQLKLATVRPEVHVPSPASPAEVEQLSDVAGRAFANVPIEALGGWSMRVAGGGRRRANSVDTHGLPGLEIDDALRIVRERYAQLELPARVIVSPLSDPEGLDEALAERGWQIEAPTVVMVGDLREIRNRCERRAKVPLVSHHRPFPSWLVGFDDLAGDTSEADLSIMYGAAERSPIVEPGLGTLQRDLPKPGAPLALGRRRFAAALEPDDNPEGDVETQAVGAGIVDGPWLGVFSMWTRTARRRRGLAAAVLSELAAWGTRAGCRLAYLQVEESNKTGRSVYGKLGFTEAYRYHYRTEPEEDAQ
;
A
#
# COMPACT_ATOMS: atom_id res chain seq x y z
N MET A 1 -51.40 21.54 10.91
CA MET A 1 -50.69 20.41 11.48
C MET A 1 -49.24 20.56 11.07
N ALA A 2 -48.39 20.91 12.02
CA ALA A 2 -46.99 21.22 11.79
C ALA A 2 -46.18 19.92 11.85
N ASP A 3 -45.27 19.81 10.91
CA ASP A 3 -44.29 18.74 10.76
C ASP A 3 -43.24 18.86 11.88
N PRO A 4 -42.94 17.81 12.66
CA PRO A 4 -41.87 17.84 13.64
C PRO A 4 -40.54 17.57 12.94
N GLY A 5 -39.69 18.58 12.88
CA GLY A 5 -38.31 18.48 12.38
C GLY A 5 -37.46 17.48 13.19
N PRO A 6 -36.27 17.06 12.66
CA PRO A 6 -35.46 15.99 13.23
C PRO A 6 -34.89 16.36 14.60
N VAL A 7 -35.15 15.53 15.58
CA VAL A 7 -34.59 15.59 16.94
C VAL A 7 -33.09 15.27 16.86
N ALA A 8 -32.26 16.21 17.27
CA ALA A 8 -30.83 16.00 17.44
C ALA A 8 -30.60 14.96 18.57
N PRO A 9 -29.64 14.02 18.42
CA PRO A 9 -29.30 13.10 19.47
C PRO A 9 -28.68 13.84 20.66
N ALA A 10 -29.19 13.55 21.86
CA ALA A 10 -28.67 14.07 23.11
C ALA A 10 -27.18 13.78 23.26
N ALA A 11 -26.43 14.77 23.76
CA ALA A 11 -25.02 14.65 24.07
C ALA A 11 -24.78 13.43 24.95
N GLY A 12 -23.94 12.49 24.46
CA GLY A 12 -23.63 11.25 25.15
C GLY A 12 -23.00 11.52 26.51
N GLU A 13 -23.59 10.96 27.54
CA GLU A 13 -22.95 10.82 28.84
C GLU A 13 -21.59 10.13 28.64
N ALA A 14 -20.53 10.76 29.13
CA ALA A 14 -19.19 10.18 29.10
C ALA A 14 -19.24 8.83 29.86
N LEU A 15 -18.86 7.76 29.18
CA LEU A 15 -18.72 6.45 29.82
C LEU A 15 -17.88 6.60 31.10
N PRO A 16 -18.27 5.97 32.21
CA PRO A 16 -17.53 6.05 33.45
C PRO A 16 -16.09 5.58 33.20
N ARG A 17 -15.13 6.42 33.53
CA ARG A 17 -13.72 6.05 33.52
C ARG A 17 -13.56 4.92 34.50
N LEU A 18 -13.04 3.78 34.05
CA LEU A 18 -12.61 2.71 34.95
C LEU A 18 -11.61 3.31 35.94
N PRO A 19 -11.73 3.02 37.24
CA PRO A 19 -10.78 3.51 38.21
C PRO A 19 -9.36 3.02 37.83
N PRO A 20 -8.33 3.84 37.99
CA PRO A 20 -6.97 3.41 37.76
C PRO A 20 -6.67 2.22 38.67
N VAL A 21 -6.10 1.15 38.12
CA VAL A 21 -5.64 -0.02 38.88
C VAL A 21 -4.66 0.49 39.94
N PRO A 22 -4.91 0.26 41.24
CA PRO A 22 -4.02 0.73 42.28
C PRO A 22 -2.68 0.01 42.17
N VAL A 23 -1.61 0.75 41.92
CA VAL A 23 -0.25 0.23 41.96
C VAL A 23 0.07 -0.06 43.43
N PRO A 24 0.39 -1.30 43.81
CA PRO A 24 0.67 -1.65 45.20
C PRO A 24 1.87 -0.83 45.76
N GLU A 25 1.76 -0.30 46.96
CA GLU A 25 2.85 0.45 47.64
C GLU A 25 4.13 -0.38 47.91
N ALA A 26 4.08 -1.70 47.72
CA ALA A 26 5.19 -2.61 47.84
C ALA A 26 6.39 -2.27 46.94
N GLY A 27 6.18 -1.64 45.79
CA GLY A 27 7.24 -1.28 44.83
C GLY A 27 8.24 -0.22 45.36
N ARG A 28 7.89 0.55 46.38
CA ARG A 28 8.77 1.64 46.87
C ARG A 28 9.90 1.21 47.85
N ARG A 29 9.86 -0.02 48.36
CA ARG A 29 10.85 -0.49 49.36
C ARG A 29 11.88 -1.48 48.84
N LEU A 30 11.88 -1.80 47.54
CA LEU A 30 12.71 -2.86 46.97
C LEU A 30 13.95 -2.37 46.21
N HIS A 31 14.24 -1.08 46.23
CA HIS A 31 15.27 -0.42 45.40
C HIS A 31 16.74 -0.80 45.66
N GLY A 32 17.05 -1.63 46.62
CA GLY A 32 18.44 -1.93 46.97
C GLY A 32 18.81 -3.41 47.11
N ARG A 33 17.86 -4.33 46.99
CA ARG A 33 18.10 -5.76 47.18
C ARG A 33 17.62 -6.67 46.07
N ALA A 34 16.98 -6.12 45.05
CA ALA A 34 16.31 -6.93 44.03
C ALA A 34 17.24 -7.35 42.88
N ALA A 35 18.28 -6.59 42.59
CA ALA A 35 19.25 -6.95 41.55
C ALA A 35 20.07 -8.19 41.91
N ASP A 36 20.50 -8.29 43.17
CA ASP A 36 21.24 -9.48 43.65
C ASP A 36 20.32 -10.71 43.80
N ALA A 37 19.02 -10.50 44.00
CA ALA A 37 18.03 -11.58 44.15
C ALA A 37 17.56 -12.19 42.82
N ALA A 38 17.66 -11.48 41.72
CA ALA A 38 17.15 -11.93 40.41
C ALA A 38 18.00 -13.06 39.83
N THR A 39 19.30 -13.03 40.05
CA THR A 39 20.26 -14.05 39.61
C THR A 39 20.24 -15.31 40.49
N GLU A 40 19.92 -15.15 41.78
CA GLU A 40 19.89 -16.28 42.69
C GLU A 40 18.50 -16.93 42.83
N HIS A 41 17.40 -16.21 42.46
CA HIS A 41 16.02 -16.69 42.65
C HIS A 41 15.08 -16.28 41.51
N PRO A 42 15.01 -17.06 40.42
CA PRO A 42 14.09 -16.79 39.28
C PRO A 42 12.61 -16.75 39.70
N GLU A 43 12.25 -17.45 40.78
CA GLU A 43 10.89 -17.42 41.34
C GLU A 43 10.53 -16.05 41.96
N ALA A 44 11.49 -15.36 42.54
CA ALA A 44 11.27 -14.03 43.13
C ALA A 44 11.05 -12.97 42.02
N MET A 45 11.75 -13.12 40.90
CA MET A 45 11.54 -12.26 39.72
C MET A 45 10.16 -12.50 39.12
N ALA A 46 9.73 -13.73 38.95
CA ALA A 46 8.39 -14.07 38.47
C ALA A 46 7.28 -13.49 39.38
N GLN A 47 7.47 -13.55 40.70
CA GLN A 47 6.55 -12.94 41.67
C GLN A 47 6.51 -11.42 41.56
N LEU A 48 7.67 -10.78 41.33
CA LEU A 48 7.74 -9.34 41.13
C LEU A 48 6.97 -8.90 39.87
N VAL A 49 7.22 -9.56 38.75
CA VAL A 49 6.51 -9.31 37.49
C VAL A 49 5.00 -9.50 37.68
N THR A 50 4.57 -10.58 38.30
CA THR A 50 3.14 -10.86 38.59
C THR A 50 2.51 -9.75 39.45
N SER A 51 3.24 -9.27 40.46
CA SER A 51 2.80 -8.16 41.30
C SER A 51 2.71 -6.83 40.54
N MET A 52 3.66 -6.58 39.62
CA MET A 52 3.63 -5.38 38.76
C MET A 52 2.45 -5.38 37.79
N LEU A 53 2.05 -6.55 37.29
CA LEU A 53 0.88 -6.74 36.45
C LEU A 53 -0.44 -6.63 37.23
N GLY A 54 -0.38 -6.44 38.55
CA GLY A 54 -1.57 -6.33 39.40
C GLY A 54 -2.34 -7.66 39.59
N ILE A 55 -1.68 -8.78 39.27
CA ILE A 55 -2.27 -10.12 39.42
C ILE A 55 -2.16 -10.55 40.88
N HIS A 56 -3.29 -10.93 41.47
CA HIS A 56 -3.27 -11.46 42.84
C HIS A 56 -2.65 -12.86 42.88
N PRO A 57 -1.79 -13.15 43.87
CA PRO A 57 -1.17 -14.46 43.98
C PRO A 57 -2.21 -15.54 44.24
N PRO A 58 -1.99 -16.78 43.73
CA PRO A 58 -2.87 -17.91 44.02
C PRO A 58 -3.06 -18.15 45.51
N ARG A 59 -4.25 -18.39 45.95
CA ARG A 59 -4.62 -18.48 47.37
C ARG A 59 -5.35 -19.77 47.70
N TRP A 60 -6.07 -20.37 46.74
CA TRP A 60 -6.89 -21.54 46.97
C TRP A 60 -6.45 -22.71 46.11
N THR A 61 -6.49 -23.92 46.71
CA THR A 61 -6.42 -25.15 45.90
C THR A 61 -7.72 -25.31 45.10
N VAL A 62 -7.73 -26.22 44.13
CA VAL A 62 -8.91 -26.48 43.32
C VAL A 62 -10.10 -26.93 44.18
N GLU A 63 -9.87 -27.71 45.23
CA GLU A 63 -10.92 -28.20 46.14
C GLU A 63 -11.48 -27.07 46.99
N GLN A 64 -10.62 -26.20 47.54
CA GLN A 64 -11.04 -25.04 48.32
C GLN A 64 -11.83 -24.05 47.46
N PHE A 65 -11.37 -23.84 46.21
CA PHE A 65 -12.03 -22.94 45.29
C PHE A 65 -13.36 -23.49 44.81
N ALA A 66 -13.47 -24.80 44.56
CA ALA A 66 -14.71 -25.49 44.24
C ALA A 66 -15.74 -25.35 45.36
N ALA A 67 -15.31 -25.51 46.63
CA ALA A 67 -16.18 -25.31 47.78
C ALA A 67 -16.66 -23.86 47.95
N LYS A 68 -15.80 -22.88 47.53
CA LYS A 68 -16.12 -21.45 47.62
C LYS A 68 -17.07 -20.97 46.52
N THR A 69 -16.90 -21.46 45.30
CA THR A 69 -17.69 -21.04 44.11
C THR A 69 -18.91 -21.91 43.88
N GLU A 70 -19.03 -23.06 44.58
CA GLU A 70 -20.02 -24.10 44.35
C GLU A 70 -19.97 -24.69 42.92
N VAL A 71 -18.82 -24.53 42.24
CA VAL A 71 -18.57 -25.10 40.92
C VAL A 71 -17.74 -26.37 41.08
N PRO A 72 -18.14 -27.51 40.50
CA PRO A 72 -17.39 -28.76 40.62
C PRO A 72 -15.93 -28.64 40.14
N ALA A 73 -14.98 -29.19 40.91
CA ALA A 73 -13.55 -29.13 40.60
C ALA A 73 -13.20 -29.57 39.14
N PRO A 74 -13.83 -30.64 38.56
CA PRO A 74 -13.57 -30.98 37.16
C PRO A 74 -13.96 -29.88 36.16
N ILE A 75 -15.00 -29.11 36.47
CA ILE A 75 -15.43 -28.00 35.61
C ILE A 75 -14.43 -26.86 35.70
N LEU A 76 -13.99 -26.48 36.88
CA LEU A 76 -12.96 -25.45 37.09
C LEU A 76 -11.66 -25.80 36.37
N LEU A 77 -11.22 -27.04 36.43
CA LEU A 77 -10.05 -27.50 35.68
C LEU A 77 -10.25 -27.44 34.17
N ARG A 78 -11.46 -27.79 33.69
CA ARG A 78 -11.76 -27.63 32.24
C ARG A 78 -11.77 -26.17 31.82
N MET A 79 -12.29 -25.25 32.60
CA MET A 79 -12.28 -23.81 32.34
C MET A 79 -10.82 -23.29 32.29
N ARG A 80 -10.00 -23.67 33.26
CA ARG A 80 -8.58 -23.28 33.31
C ARG A 80 -7.82 -23.78 32.07
N ARG A 81 -7.95 -25.06 31.73
CA ARG A 81 -7.33 -25.63 30.51
C ARG A 81 -7.83 -24.96 29.23
N SER A 82 -9.12 -24.61 29.18
CA SER A 82 -9.69 -23.92 28.02
C SER A 82 -9.10 -22.52 27.82
N LEU A 83 -8.61 -21.87 28.88
CA LEU A 83 -7.86 -20.61 28.82
C LEU A 83 -6.36 -20.80 28.52
N GLY A 84 -5.88 -22.05 28.34
CA GLY A 84 -4.49 -22.34 28.03
C GLY A 84 -3.56 -22.48 29.24
N PHE A 85 -4.10 -22.47 30.47
CA PHE A 85 -3.30 -22.64 31.68
C PHE A 85 -3.11 -24.13 32.04
N PRO A 86 -1.88 -24.58 32.38
CA PRO A 86 -1.60 -25.96 32.74
C PRO A 86 -2.24 -26.32 34.09
N ASP A 87 -2.46 -27.61 34.29
CA ASP A 87 -2.85 -28.12 35.60
C ASP A 87 -1.68 -28.00 36.59
N LEU A 88 -1.99 -27.67 37.83
CA LEU A 88 -1.04 -27.64 38.91
C LEU A 88 -1.10 -28.95 39.73
N PRO A 89 0.00 -29.32 40.42
CA PRO A 89 0.00 -30.47 41.31
C PRO A 89 -1.11 -30.40 42.36
N SER A 90 -1.64 -31.57 42.74
CA SER A 90 -2.70 -31.66 43.75
C SER A 90 -2.25 -31.05 45.08
N GLY A 91 -3.06 -30.16 45.64
CA GLY A 91 -2.79 -29.51 46.91
C GLY A 91 -2.01 -28.17 46.81
N GLU A 92 -1.59 -27.78 45.63
CA GLU A 92 -1.02 -26.44 45.40
C GLU A 92 -2.13 -25.39 45.18
N ALA A 93 -1.87 -24.16 45.58
CA ALA A 93 -2.76 -23.04 45.33
C ALA A 93 -2.74 -22.70 43.83
N ALA A 94 -3.92 -22.73 43.20
CA ALA A 94 -4.10 -22.59 41.76
C ALA A 94 -4.98 -21.40 41.38
N PHE A 95 -5.78 -20.88 42.29
CA PHE A 95 -6.78 -19.84 42.04
C PHE A 95 -6.61 -18.62 42.95
N SER A 96 -6.78 -17.46 42.37
CA SER A 96 -6.65 -16.14 42.99
C SER A 96 -8.03 -15.48 43.25
N GLU A 97 -8.01 -14.26 43.78
CA GLU A 97 -9.21 -13.43 43.89
C GLU A 97 -9.74 -12.97 42.52
N ASP A 98 -8.83 -12.81 41.56
CA ASP A 98 -9.21 -12.45 40.18
C ASP A 98 -9.99 -13.59 39.52
N ASP A 99 -9.58 -14.84 39.73
CA ASP A 99 -10.27 -16.01 39.23
C ASP A 99 -11.67 -16.13 39.85
N LEU A 100 -11.84 -15.75 41.14
CA LEU A 100 -13.12 -15.77 41.80
C LEU A 100 -14.12 -14.83 41.11
N ALA A 101 -13.70 -13.59 40.83
CA ALA A 101 -14.53 -12.60 40.18
C ALA A 101 -14.99 -13.07 38.76
N ILE A 102 -14.09 -13.68 38.01
CA ILE A 102 -14.37 -14.21 36.67
C ILE A 102 -15.36 -15.38 36.75
N VAL A 103 -15.12 -16.35 37.63
CA VAL A 103 -15.97 -17.55 37.78
C VAL A 103 -17.37 -17.18 38.25
N GLU A 104 -17.53 -16.22 39.17
CA GLU A 104 -18.84 -15.74 39.61
C GLU A 104 -19.64 -15.09 38.49
N VAL A 105 -19.01 -14.28 37.65
CA VAL A 105 -19.67 -13.68 36.47
C VAL A 105 -20.11 -14.75 35.47
N ILE A 106 -19.22 -15.70 35.14
CA ILE A 106 -19.53 -16.79 34.21
C ILE A 106 -20.67 -17.67 34.78
N LYS A 107 -20.60 -18.03 36.07
CA LYS A 107 -21.69 -18.80 36.73
C LYS A 107 -23.03 -18.07 36.63
N THR A 108 -23.04 -16.77 36.92
CA THR A 108 -24.26 -15.95 36.82
C THR A 108 -24.81 -15.94 35.40
N ALA A 109 -23.96 -15.83 34.38
CA ALA A 109 -24.41 -15.87 32.98
C ALA A 109 -24.98 -17.24 32.56
N ILE A 110 -24.38 -18.33 33.06
CA ILE A 110 -24.87 -19.70 32.81
C ILE A 110 -26.19 -19.93 33.53
N ASP A 111 -26.30 -19.55 34.79
CA ASP A 111 -27.51 -19.71 35.61
C ASP A 111 -28.69 -18.88 35.04
N ALA A 112 -28.40 -17.73 34.44
CA ALA A 112 -29.36 -16.90 33.72
C ALA A 112 -29.76 -17.45 32.34
N GLY A 113 -29.10 -18.51 31.85
CA GLY A 113 -29.34 -19.08 30.52
C GLY A 113 -28.82 -18.22 29.37
N ALA A 114 -27.96 -17.23 29.66
CA ALA A 114 -27.37 -16.36 28.63
C ALA A 114 -26.34 -17.10 27.76
N ILE A 115 -25.62 -18.06 28.33
CA ILE A 115 -24.65 -18.92 27.65
C ILE A 115 -24.65 -20.31 28.33
N ASP A 116 -24.39 -21.36 27.55
CA ASP A 116 -24.16 -22.70 28.12
C ASP A 116 -22.66 -22.95 28.36
N LEU A 117 -22.35 -23.96 29.17
CA LEU A 117 -20.97 -24.27 29.55
C LEU A 117 -20.07 -24.61 28.36
N GLU A 118 -20.58 -25.35 27.36
CA GLU A 118 -19.74 -25.76 26.21
C GLU A 118 -19.41 -24.57 25.33
N ARG A 119 -20.35 -23.65 25.11
CA ARG A 119 -20.09 -22.39 24.39
C ARG A 119 -19.14 -21.49 25.18
N GLN A 120 -19.26 -21.43 26.52
CA GLN A 120 -18.30 -20.68 27.34
C GLN A 120 -16.90 -21.27 27.24
N LEU A 121 -16.75 -22.60 27.25
CA LEU A 121 -15.46 -23.26 27.10
C LEU A 121 -14.85 -23.04 25.67
N ALA A 122 -15.71 -22.98 24.65
CA ALA A 122 -15.27 -22.61 23.30
C ALA A 122 -14.74 -21.17 23.27
N LEU A 123 -15.48 -20.21 23.81
CA LEU A 123 -15.04 -18.81 23.92
C LEU A 123 -13.74 -18.68 24.72
N ASN A 124 -13.59 -19.42 25.83
CA ASN A 124 -12.36 -19.42 26.61
C ASN A 124 -11.16 -19.89 25.79
N ARG A 125 -11.28 -20.90 24.92
CA ARG A 125 -10.19 -21.36 24.05
C ARG A 125 -9.72 -20.27 23.09
N VAL A 126 -10.66 -19.56 22.48
CA VAL A 126 -10.35 -18.43 21.59
C VAL A 126 -9.65 -17.30 22.35
N LEU A 127 -10.21 -16.91 23.50
CA LEU A 127 -9.62 -15.87 24.35
C LEU A 127 -8.21 -16.28 24.81
N GLY A 128 -8.06 -17.48 25.35
CA GLY A 128 -6.76 -17.96 25.85
C GLY A 128 -5.69 -17.99 24.77
N SER A 129 -5.97 -18.58 23.61
CA SER A 129 -5.02 -18.66 22.50
C SER A 129 -4.70 -17.29 21.89
N SER A 130 -5.68 -16.38 21.79
CA SER A 130 -5.48 -15.04 21.27
C SER A 130 -4.66 -14.19 22.25
N MET A 131 -5.00 -14.23 23.54
CA MET A 131 -4.26 -13.49 24.58
C MET A 131 -2.82 -14.00 24.75
N ALA A 132 -2.58 -15.30 24.64
CA ALA A 132 -1.22 -15.85 24.67
C ALA A 132 -0.36 -15.28 23.53
N ARG A 133 -0.91 -15.17 22.33
CA ARG A 133 -0.21 -14.55 21.17
C ARG A 133 0.03 -13.06 21.38
N VAL A 134 -1.00 -12.32 21.80
CA VAL A 134 -0.88 -10.87 22.07
C VAL A 134 0.18 -10.62 23.16
N SER A 135 0.17 -11.41 24.24
CA SER A 135 1.15 -11.29 25.32
C SER A 135 2.57 -11.58 24.86
N SER A 136 2.76 -12.62 24.03
CA SER A 136 4.09 -12.94 23.47
C SER A 136 4.59 -11.84 22.56
N ALA A 137 3.74 -11.28 21.69
CA ALA A 137 4.09 -10.17 20.82
C ALA A 137 4.40 -8.89 21.61
N ALA A 138 3.62 -8.59 22.65
CA ALA A 138 3.86 -7.43 23.49
C ALA A 138 5.20 -7.53 24.23
N VAL A 139 5.56 -8.71 24.75
CA VAL A 139 6.85 -8.95 25.41
C VAL A 139 7.98 -8.84 24.39
N ALA A 140 7.84 -9.42 23.20
CA ALA A 140 8.87 -9.33 22.16
C ALA A 140 9.15 -7.87 21.76
N ALA A 141 8.09 -7.09 21.45
CA ALA A 141 8.21 -5.67 21.12
C ALA A 141 8.84 -4.84 22.24
N PHE A 142 8.54 -5.18 23.50
CA PHE A 142 9.13 -4.52 24.66
C PHE A 142 10.63 -4.82 24.80
N VAL A 143 11.03 -6.07 24.62
CA VAL A 143 12.44 -6.49 24.64
C VAL A 143 13.21 -5.84 23.49
N GLU A 144 12.65 -5.78 22.30
CA GLU A 144 13.25 -5.12 21.13
C GLU A 144 13.46 -3.63 21.38
N ALA A 145 12.46 -2.92 21.90
CA ALA A 145 12.58 -1.50 22.24
C ALA A 145 13.71 -1.22 23.23
N LEU A 146 13.90 -2.09 24.23
CA LEU A 146 15.01 -1.99 25.18
C LEU A 146 16.37 -2.23 24.53
N THR A 147 16.44 -3.09 23.52
CA THR A 147 17.68 -3.41 22.80
C THR A 147 18.08 -2.28 21.86
N VAL A 148 17.13 -1.72 21.10
CA VAL A 148 17.37 -0.61 20.15
C VAL A 148 17.82 0.67 20.87
N GLU A 149 17.29 0.97 22.05
CA GLU A 149 17.71 2.13 22.84
C GLU A 149 19.09 1.96 23.51
N GLY A 150 19.80 0.85 23.24
CA GLY A 150 21.12 0.57 23.82
C GLY A 150 21.09 0.27 25.33
N ARG A 151 19.91 -0.03 25.87
CA ARG A 151 19.68 -0.40 27.26
C ARG A 151 20.02 -1.87 27.53
N LEU A 152 20.02 -2.68 26.45
CA LEU A 152 20.58 -4.04 26.40
C LEU A 152 21.67 -4.04 25.34
N SER A 153 22.88 -4.45 25.66
CA SER A 153 23.94 -4.60 24.65
C SER A 153 23.70 -5.88 23.83
N ALA A 154 23.87 -5.78 22.50
CA ALA A 154 23.50 -6.83 21.54
C ALA A 154 24.32 -8.12 21.61
N GLU A 155 25.44 -8.16 22.32
CA GLU A 155 26.31 -9.33 22.47
C GLU A 155 26.49 -9.72 23.94
N GLY A 156 25.79 -10.77 24.37
CA GLY A 156 26.05 -11.44 25.62
C GLY A 156 25.48 -10.80 26.88
N SER A 157 24.59 -9.81 26.75
CA SER A 157 23.91 -9.22 27.91
C SER A 157 22.85 -10.19 28.43
N THR A 158 22.96 -10.48 29.70
CA THR A 158 21.97 -11.24 30.45
C THR A 158 20.92 -10.29 31.03
N ILE A 159 19.78 -10.84 31.46
CA ILE A 159 18.73 -10.09 32.20
C ILE A 159 19.34 -9.36 33.43
N ASP A 160 20.50 -9.76 33.86
CA ASP A 160 21.28 -9.19 34.98
C ASP A 160 21.78 -7.75 34.72
N ASP A 161 21.88 -7.33 33.45
CA ASP A 161 22.35 -5.99 33.06
C ASP A 161 21.21 -4.96 32.98
N LEU A 162 19.95 -5.40 33.13
CA LEU A 162 18.77 -4.53 33.13
C LEU A 162 18.69 -3.76 34.48
N ASP A 163 18.66 -2.43 34.39
CA ASP A 163 18.26 -1.61 35.52
C ASP A 163 16.77 -1.87 35.84
N LEU A 164 16.52 -2.65 36.90
CA LEU A 164 15.18 -3.03 37.35
C LEU A 164 14.27 -1.80 37.53
N ALA A 165 14.81 -0.65 37.90
CA ALA A 165 14.04 0.57 38.05
C ALA A 165 13.53 1.09 36.69
N GLN A 166 14.33 1.01 35.64
CA GLN A 166 13.94 1.39 34.29
C GLN A 166 12.88 0.42 33.72
N LEU A 167 13.01 -0.87 33.97
CA LEU A 167 12.02 -1.88 33.58
C LEU A 167 10.67 -1.60 34.27
N VAL A 168 10.69 -1.33 35.59
CA VAL A 168 9.48 -0.98 36.36
C VAL A 168 8.80 0.26 35.80
N ASP A 169 9.56 1.30 35.47
CA ASP A 169 9.01 2.54 34.96
C ASP A 169 8.46 2.38 33.53
N ALA A 170 9.12 1.58 32.70
CA ALA A 170 8.62 1.26 31.36
C ALA A 170 7.29 0.46 31.43
N VAL A 171 7.20 -0.55 32.29
CA VAL A 171 5.96 -1.33 32.49
C VAL A 171 4.81 -0.46 33.00
N LYS A 172 5.08 0.46 33.93
CA LYS A 172 4.06 1.39 34.46
C LYS A 172 3.45 2.30 33.39
N ILE A 173 4.20 2.61 32.34
CA ILE A 173 3.72 3.45 31.23
C ILE A 173 3.03 2.58 30.18
N THR A 174 3.64 1.46 29.79
CA THR A 174 3.17 0.65 28.66
C THR A 174 1.96 -0.20 29.01
N LEU A 175 1.87 -0.75 30.22
CA LEU A 175 0.77 -1.63 30.60
C LEU A 175 -0.60 -0.95 30.54
N PRO A 176 -0.83 0.24 31.12
CA PRO A 176 -2.13 0.92 31.02
C PRO A 176 -2.47 1.32 29.58
N MET A 177 -1.47 1.64 28.76
CA MET A 177 -1.67 1.92 27.33
C MET A 177 -2.12 0.67 26.59
N LEU A 178 -1.49 -0.46 26.87
CA LEU A 178 -1.86 -1.76 26.27
C LEU A 178 -3.28 -2.17 26.66
N ASP A 179 -3.65 -2.07 27.93
CA ASP A 179 -5.01 -2.37 28.43
C ASP A 179 -6.08 -1.52 27.73
N GLN A 180 -5.83 -0.21 27.60
CA GLN A 180 -6.76 0.69 26.92
C GLN A 180 -6.87 0.34 25.43
N THR A 181 -5.75 0.05 24.78
CA THR A 181 -5.71 -0.32 23.36
C THR A 181 -6.43 -1.63 23.11
N LEU A 182 -6.14 -2.67 23.91
CA LEU A 182 -6.82 -3.96 23.84
C LEU A 182 -8.33 -3.81 24.02
N GLY A 183 -8.75 -3.04 25.03
CA GLY A 183 -10.17 -2.81 25.28
C GLY A 183 -10.89 -2.08 24.13
N LEU A 184 -10.23 -1.12 23.48
CA LEU A 184 -10.77 -0.39 22.34
C LEU A 184 -10.83 -1.28 21.09
N VAL A 185 -9.75 -1.98 20.77
CA VAL A 185 -9.65 -2.86 19.60
C VAL A 185 -10.68 -3.99 19.72
N TRP A 186 -10.77 -4.63 20.89
CA TRP A 186 -11.79 -5.67 21.13
C TRP A 186 -13.22 -5.17 20.89
N ARG A 187 -13.58 -3.97 21.44
CA ARG A 187 -14.93 -3.40 21.24
C ARG A 187 -15.22 -3.10 19.77
N ARG A 188 -14.23 -2.63 19.00
CA ARG A 188 -14.37 -2.39 17.56
C ARG A 188 -14.62 -3.69 16.80
N HIS A 189 -13.84 -4.73 17.09
CA HIS A 189 -14.05 -6.06 16.50
C HIS A 189 -15.41 -6.66 16.88
N LEU A 190 -15.81 -6.51 18.13
CA LEU A 190 -17.12 -6.97 18.60
C LEU A 190 -18.26 -6.24 17.87
N ALA A 191 -18.20 -4.92 17.74
CA ALA A 191 -19.19 -4.14 17.01
C ALA A 191 -19.28 -4.58 15.54
N SER A 192 -18.14 -4.79 14.89
CA SER A 192 -18.07 -5.28 13.51
C SER A 192 -18.64 -6.69 13.36
N ALA A 193 -18.35 -7.58 14.30
CA ALA A 193 -18.90 -8.93 14.31
C ALA A 193 -20.43 -8.92 14.55
N ALA A 194 -20.92 -8.09 15.48
CA ALA A 194 -22.34 -7.94 15.76
C ALA A 194 -23.11 -7.38 14.54
N GLN A 195 -22.55 -6.39 13.84
CA GLN A 195 -23.17 -5.88 12.60
C GLN A 195 -23.30 -6.97 11.53
N ARG A 196 -22.26 -7.78 11.32
CA ARG A 196 -22.34 -8.93 10.39
C ARG A 196 -23.39 -9.94 10.81
N ALA A 197 -23.46 -10.29 12.10
CA ALA A 197 -24.44 -11.23 12.62
C ALA A 197 -25.88 -10.72 12.42
N VAL A 198 -26.14 -9.42 12.65
CA VAL A 198 -27.46 -8.81 12.43
C VAL A 198 -27.85 -8.85 10.96
N LEU A 199 -26.92 -8.58 10.04
CA LEU A 199 -27.17 -8.65 8.60
C LEU A 199 -27.45 -10.09 8.14
N ALA A 200 -26.83 -11.08 8.77
CA ALA A 200 -27.03 -12.50 8.46
C ALA A 200 -28.39 -13.06 8.91
N VAL A 201 -29.02 -12.50 9.95
CA VAL A 201 -30.34 -12.94 10.48
C VAL A 201 -31.48 -12.76 9.47
N GLY A 202 -31.28 -11.95 8.41
CA GLY A 202 -32.26 -11.73 7.34
C GLY A 202 -32.27 -12.80 6.23
N THR A 203 -31.34 -13.77 6.24
CA THR A 203 -31.29 -14.87 5.27
C THR A 203 -31.67 -16.20 5.94
N GLU A 204 -32.60 -16.95 5.33
CA GLU A 204 -33.22 -18.16 5.91
C GLU A 204 -32.25 -19.35 6.14
N GLU A 205 -30.94 -19.22 5.91
CA GLU A 205 -29.93 -20.27 6.10
C GLU A 205 -28.94 -19.88 7.21
N ALA A 206 -29.41 -20.02 8.48
CA ALA A 206 -28.69 -19.53 9.65
C ALA A 206 -27.38 -20.29 10.03
N ASP A 207 -27.11 -21.47 9.50
CA ASP A 207 -25.96 -22.30 9.89
C ASP A 207 -24.83 -22.41 8.88
N THR A 208 -25.03 -22.04 7.62
CA THR A 208 -24.00 -22.06 6.57
C THR A 208 -24.00 -20.76 5.78
N HIS A 209 -23.02 -19.90 6.00
CA HIS A 209 -22.87 -18.68 5.22
C HIS A 209 -22.04 -18.96 3.97
N THR A 210 -22.49 -18.45 2.82
CA THR A 210 -21.63 -18.39 1.64
C THR A 210 -20.50 -17.39 1.90
N ALA A 211 -19.28 -17.87 1.99
CA ALA A 211 -18.11 -17.05 2.19
C ALA A 211 -17.22 -17.06 0.93
N VAL A 212 -16.63 -15.92 0.60
CA VAL A 212 -15.53 -15.86 -0.37
C VAL A 212 -14.22 -15.92 0.40
N VAL A 213 -13.47 -16.99 0.17
CA VAL A 213 -12.20 -17.27 0.87
C VAL A 213 -11.07 -17.29 -0.14
N GLY A 214 -9.96 -16.67 0.19
CA GLY A 214 -8.74 -16.70 -0.62
C GLY A 214 -7.53 -17.14 0.18
N PHE A 215 -6.58 -17.70 -0.53
CA PHE A 215 -5.24 -18.03 -0.06
C PHE A 215 -4.21 -17.42 -1.00
N ALA A 216 -3.13 -16.92 -0.43
CA ALA A 216 -1.97 -16.45 -1.19
C ALA A 216 -0.70 -16.94 -0.49
N ASP A 217 0.20 -17.54 -1.25
CA ASP A 217 1.34 -18.33 -0.80
C ASP A 217 2.62 -17.88 -1.53
N LEU A 218 3.71 -17.62 -0.79
CA LEU A 218 5.00 -17.25 -1.34
C LEU A 218 5.62 -18.43 -2.09
N VAL A 219 6.01 -18.21 -3.33
CA VAL A 219 6.58 -19.26 -4.18
C VAL A 219 8.06 -19.45 -3.85
N GLU A 220 8.51 -20.73 -3.73
CA GLU A 220 9.92 -21.07 -3.45
C GLU A 220 10.46 -20.50 -2.13
N PHE A 221 9.57 -20.20 -1.18
CA PHE A 221 9.97 -19.65 0.12
C PHE A 221 10.88 -20.61 0.90
N THR A 222 10.66 -21.91 0.78
CA THR A 222 11.53 -22.94 1.39
C THR A 222 12.98 -22.84 0.88
N GLU A 223 13.19 -22.56 -0.40
CA GLU A 223 14.53 -22.36 -0.96
C GLU A 223 15.15 -21.04 -0.48
N LEU A 224 14.33 -20.00 -0.30
CA LEU A 224 14.75 -18.72 0.26
C LEU A 224 15.19 -18.88 1.73
N THR A 225 14.48 -19.68 2.53
CA THR A 225 14.82 -19.91 3.95
C THR A 225 16.17 -20.61 4.14
N GLU A 226 16.62 -21.39 3.15
CA GLU A 226 17.95 -22.01 3.18
C GLU A 226 19.10 -21.00 2.92
N GLN A 227 18.79 -19.85 2.34
CA GLN A 227 19.75 -18.81 1.98
C GLN A 227 19.83 -17.65 2.98
N LEU A 228 18.77 -17.44 3.76
CA LEU A 228 18.65 -16.37 4.75
C LEU A 228 19.12 -16.83 6.13
N ASN A 229 19.71 -15.92 6.89
CA ASN A 229 19.91 -16.14 8.32
C ASN A 229 18.59 -15.93 9.10
N GLU A 230 18.57 -16.30 10.39
CA GLU A 230 17.35 -16.24 11.21
C GLU A 230 16.75 -14.83 11.30
N ALA A 231 17.58 -13.78 11.37
CA ALA A 231 17.12 -12.40 11.46
C ALA A 231 16.55 -11.90 10.12
N GLU A 232 17.18 -12.26 9.01
CA GLU A 232 16.69 -11.94 7.66
C GLU A 232 15.37 -12.67 7.36
N LEU A 233 15.25 -13.93 7.79
CA LEU A 233 14.02 -14.69 7.65
C LEU A 233 12.89 -14.07 8.48
N ALA A 234 13.15 -13.72 9.74
CA ALA A 234 12.16 -13.05 10.59
C ALA A 234 11.69 -11.73 9.96
N ALA A 235 12.61 -10.90 9.46
CA ALA A 235 12.29 -9.64 8.80
C ALA A 235 11.46 -9.84 7.51
N ALA A 236 11.75 -10.88 6.73
CA ALA A 236 10.96 -11.20 5.53
C ALA A 236 9.53 -11.64 5.89
N MET A 237 9.38 -12.46 6.95
CA MET A 237 8.07 -12.89 7.44
C MET A 237 7.26 -11.70 7.99
N ASP A 238 7.87 -10.87 8.84
CA ASP A 238 7.23 -9.65 9.37
C ASP A 238 6.77 -8.73 8.22
N ARG A 239 7.61 -8.60 7.20
CA ARG A 239 7.29 -7.82 6.01
C ARG A 239 6.10 -8.39 5.22
N PHE A 240 6.03 -9.71 5.07
CA PHE A 240 4.90 -10.39 4.42
C PHE A 240 3.61 -10.23 5.24
N ASP A 241 3.67 -10.40 6.56
CA ASP A 241 2.55 -10.19 7.46
C ASP A 241 2.00 -8.76 7.32
N ASP A 242 2.87 -7.74 7.40
CA ASP A 242 2.50 -6.33 7.23
C ASP A 242 1.76 -6.10 5.90
N LEU A 243 2.34 -6.57 4.78
CA LEU A 243 1.72 -6.43 3.46
C LEU A 243 0.37 -7.13 3.37
N ALA A 244 0.23 -8.31 3.98
CA ALA A 244 -1.00 -9.08 3.99
C ALA A 244 -2.10 -8.36 4.79
N TYR A 245 -1.80 -7.95 6.02
CA TYR A 245 -2.77 -7.25 6.87
C TYR A 245 -3.20 -5.91 6.27
N ASP A 246 -2.25 -5.11 5.80
CA ASP A 246 -2.53 -3.81 5.19
C ASP A 246 -3.38 -3.95 3.92
N THR A 247 -3.00 -4.86 3.02
CA THR A 247 -3.69 -5.05 1.74
C THR A 247 -5.10 -5.59 1.92
N VAL A 248 -5.24 -6.65 2.71
CA VAL A 248 -6.53 -7.29 2.92
C VAL A 248 -7.50 -6.32 3.60
N SER A 249 -7.04 -5.60 4.63
CA SER A 249 -7.87 -4.64 5.36
C SER A 249 -8.23 -3.41 4.52
N ALA A 250 -7.28 -2.85 3.77
CA ALA A 250 -7.52 -1.68 2.92
C ALA A 250 -8.54 -1.95 1.81
N LEU A 251 -8.63 -3.19 1.34
CA LEU A 251 -9.60 -3.62 0.32
C LEU A 251 -10.90 -4.18 0.92
N GLY A 252 -11.13 -4.01 2.23
CA GLY A 252 -12.38 -4.42 2.90
C GLY A 252 -12.48 -5.91 3.18
N GLY A 253 -11.39 -6.67 3.03
CA GLY A 253 -11.29 -8.06 3.44
C GLY A 253 -10.95 -8.21 4.92
N ARG A 254 -10.76 -9.45 5.35
CA ARG A 254 -10.33 -9.83 6.70
C ARG A 254 -9.28 -10.93 6.61
N VAL A 255 -8.11 -10.71 7.19
CA VAL A 255 -7.14 -11.80 7.40
C VAL A 255 -7.74 -12.76 8.43
N ILE A 256 -7.83 -14.03 8.08
CA ILE A 256 -8.30 -15.10 8.96
C ILE A 256 -7.12 -15.59 9.80
N LYS A 257 -6.03 -15.96 9.13
CA LYS A 257 -4.78 -16.39 9.77
C LYS A 257 -3.61 -16.34 8.80
N MET A 258 -2.42 -16.19 9.37
CA MET A 258 -1.16 -16.48 8.69
C MET A 258 -0.76 -17.93 8.96
N ILE A 259 -0.24 -18.63 7.96
CA ILE A 259 0.16 -20.04 8.05
C ILE A 259 1.56 -20.18 7.45
N GLY A 260 2.58 -19.71 8.21
CA GLY A 260 3.93 -19.59 7.67
C GLY A 260 3.96 -18.55 6.54
N ASP A 261 4.36 -18.96 5.37
CA ASP A 261 4.47 -18.17 4.13
C ASP A 261 3.15 -18.02 3.35
N GLU A 262 2.03 -18.44 3.93
CA GLU A 262 0.70 -18.37 3.32
C GLU A 262 -0.27 -17.51 4.16
N VAL A 263 -1.05 -16.65 3.53
CA VAL A 263 -2.15 -15.92 4.14
C VAL A 263 -3.50 -16.49 3.72
N MET A 264 -4.35 -16.75 4.69
CA MET A 264 -5.77 -17.03 4.49
C MET A 264 -6.59 -15.77 4.77
N PHE A 265 -7.43 -15.37 3.84
CA PHE A 265 -8.31 -14.21 3.98
C PHE A 265 -9.75 -14.48 3.55
N ALA A 266 -10.68 -13.71 4.08
CA ALA A 266 -12.06 -13.64 3.65
C ALA A 266 -12.34 -12.31 2.98
N ALA A 267 -13.17 -12.32 1.94
CA ALA A 267 -13.57 -11.14 1.21
C ALA A 267 -15.11 -11.02 1.15
N PRO A 268 -15.65 -9.80 1.05
CA PRO A 268 -17.09 -9.58 0.97
C PRO A 268 -17.71 -10.10 -0.33
N ASN A 269 -16.94 -10.13 -1.40
CA ASN A 269 -17.35 -10.63 -2.73
C ASN A 269 -16.16 -11.14 -3.54
N VAL A 270 -16.44 -11.70 -4.69
CA VAL A 270 -15.46 -12.30 -5.62
C VAL A 270 -14.48 -11.26 -6.17
N GLU A 271 -14.97 -10.07 -6.50
CA GLU A 271 -14.16 -8.97 -7.04
C GLU A 271 -13.13 -8.49 -6.00
N CYS A 272 -13.57 -8.33 -4.75
CA CYS A 272 -12.69 -7.97 -3.64
C CYS A 272 -11.62 -9.06 -3.43
N ALA A 273 -11.97 -10.35 -3.49
CA ALA A 273 -11.01 -11.44 -3.37
C ALA A 273 -9.96 -11.40 -4.50
N ALA A 274 -10.40 -11.15 -5.73
CA ALA A 274 -9.51 -10.98 -6.87
C ALA A 274 -8.59 -9.75 -6.68
N ALA A 275 -9.13 -8.61 -6.22
CA ALA A 275 -8.36 -7.40 -5.96
C ALA A 275 -7.30 -7.59 -4.88
N ILE A 276 -7.64 -8.26 -3.78
CA ILE A 276 -6.71 -8.60 -2.71
C ILE A 276 -5.58 -9.48 -3.25
N ALA A 277 -5.93 -10.59 -3.91
CA ALA A 277 -4.96 -11.54 -4.43
C ALA A 277 -3.97 -10.87 -5.40
N TRP A 278 -4.46 -10.04 -6.30
CA TRP A 278 -3.62 -9.33 -7.26
C TRP A 278 -2.77 -8.24 -6.62
N ARG A 279 -3.32 -7.51 -5.65
CA ARG A 279 -2.55 -6.48 -4.95
C ARG A 279 -1.40 -7.07 -4.15
N LEU A 280 -1.62 -8.22 -3.50
CA LEU A 280 -0.56 -8.96 -2.81
C LEU A 280 0.54 -9.42 -3.77
N ILE A 281 0.18 -10.01 -4.92
CA ILE A 281 1.15 -10.39 -5.95
C ILE A 281 1.97 -9.17 -6.41
N ASP A 282 1.31 -8.04 -6.74
CA ASP A 282 1.98 -6.84 -7.21
C ASP A 282 2.97 -6.28 -6.17
N LEU A 283 2.62 -6.32 -4.89
CA LEU A 283 3.47 -5.81 -3.81
C LEU A 283 4.65 -6.73 -3.51
N CYS A 284 4.44 -8.05 -3.49
CA CYS A 284 5.54 -9.01 -3.30
C CYS A 284 6.49 -9.03 -4.50
N ASP A 285 5.98 -8.95 -5.75
CA ASP A 285 6.80 -8.87 -6.95
C ASP A 285 7.77 -7.67 -6.99
N VAL A 286 7.48 -6.60 -6.25
CA VAL A 286 8.32 -5.39 -6.20
C VAL A 286 9.08 -5.22 -4.89
N ASP A 287 8.96 -6.17 -3.98
CA ASP A 287 9.68 -6.19 -2.71
C ASP A 287 10.92 -7.10 -2.84
N GLU A 288 12.11 -6.55 -2.57
CA GLU A 288 13.37 -7.27 -2.76
C GLU A 288 13.60 -8.37 -1.71
N SER A 289 12.89 -8.31 -0.58
CA SER A 289 12.99 -9.27 0.52
C SER A 289 12.03 -10.46 0.36
N LEU A 290 11.10 -10.40 -0.60
CA LEU A 290 10.07 -11.40 -0.79
C LEU A 290 10.15 -12.05 -2.17
N THR A 291 9.64 -13.26 -2.27
CA THR A 291 9.42 -13.94 -3.55
C THR A 291 8.03 -13.59 -4.09
N THR A 292 7.78 -13.95 -5.37
CA THR A 292 6.43 -13.79 -5.94
C THR A 292 5.41 -14.66 -5.23
N LEU A 293 4.13 -14.25 -5.29
CA LEU A 293 3.01 -15.01 -4.76
C LEU A 293 2.29 -15.83 -5.85
N ARG A 294 1.64 -16.87 -5.42
CA ARG A 294 0.53 -17.52 -6.15
C ARG A 294 -0.72 -17.46 -5.27
N ALA A 295 -1.88 -17.32 -5.89
CA ALA A 295 -3.10 -17.18 -5.14
C ALA A 295 -4.27 -17.97 -5.75
N GLY A 296 -5.23 -18.30 -4.90
CA GLY A 296 -6.49 -18.91 -5.32
C GLY A 296 -7.62 -18.50 -4.39
N PHE A 297 -8.81 -18.36 -4.93
CA PHE A 297 -10.00 -18.08 -4.13
C PHE A 297 -11.20 -18.90 -4.60
N ALA A 298 -12.15 -19.09 -3.70
CA ALA A 298 -13.39 -19.79 -3.96
C ALA A 298 -14.54 -19.18 -3.16
N SER A 299 -15.75 -19.34 -3.66
CA SER A 299 -16.99 -18.98 -2.96
C SER A 299 -17.79 -20.24 -2.65
N GLY A 300 -18.42 -20.28 -1.49
CA GLY A 300 -19.26 -21.41 -1.11
C GLY A 300 -19.48 -21.52 0.39
N PRO A 301 -20.12 -22.62 0.84
CA PRO A 301 -20.43 -22.83 2.24
C PRO A 301 -19.18 -22.84 3.12
N ALA A 302 -19.20 -22.05 4.18
CA ALA A 302 -18.19 -22.04 5.23
C ALA A 302 -18.87 -21.81 6.59
N ILE A 303 -18.27 -22.37 7.63
CA ILE A 303 -18.69 -22.23 9.02
C ILE A 303 -17.64 -21.38 9.72
N ASP A 304 -18.06 -20.30 10.38
CA ASP A 304 -17.18 -19.54 11.28
C ASP A 304 -17.18 -20.27 12.64
N GLN A 305 -16.07 -20.88 12.97
CA GLN A 305 -15.86 -21.58 14.22
C GLN A 305 -14.62 -21.02 14.92
N ASP A 306 -14.84 -20.44 16.10
CA ASP A 306 -13.77 -19.91 16.95
C ASP A 306 -12.89 -18.85 16.24
N GLY A 307 -13.49 -18.09 15.30
CA GLY A 307 -12.80 -17.04 14.51
C GLY A 307 -12.04 -17.58 13.28
N ASP A 308 -12.02 -18.91 13.08
CA ASP A 308 -11.54 -19.56 11.87
C ASP A 308 -12.69 -19.89 10.92
N LEU A 309 -12.41 -20.01 9.63
CA LEU A 309 -13.36 -20.47 8.63
C LEU A 309 -13.06 -21.93 8.26
N ILE A 310 -14.08 -22.76 8.31
CA ILE A 310 -13.98 -24.19 7.99
C ILE A 310 -15.06 -24.54 6.97
N GLY A 311 -14.69 -25.27 5.92
CA GLY A 311 -15.68 -25.73 4.94
C GLY A 311 -15.12 -26.07 3.57
N PRO A 312 -16.00 -26.49 2.66
CA PRO A 312 -15.61 -26.83 1.28
C PRO A 312 -14.94 -25.68 0.52
N ALA A 313 -15.43 -24.44 0.70
CA ALA A 313 -14.87 -23.26 0.06
C ALA A 313 -13.42 -23.00 0.50
N VAL A 314 -13.13 -23.17 1.80
CA VAL A 314 -11.77 -23.04 2.37
C VAL A 314 -10.82 -24.07 1.74
N ASN A 315 -11.24 -25.34 1.73
CA ASN A 315 -10.43 -26.41 1.16
C ASN A 315 -10.19 -26.22 -0.33
N LEU A 316 -11.18 -25.71 -1.06
CA LEU A 316 -11.04 -25.44 -2.48
C LEU A 316 -10.08 -24.27 -2.73
N ALA A 317 -10.24 -23.15 -2.04
CA ALA A 317 -9.39 -21.97 -2.19
C ALA A 317 -7.91 -22.28 -1.94
N HIS A 318 -7.58 -22.99 -0.85
CA HIS A 318 -6.21 -23.44 -0.55
C HIS A 318 -5.63 -24.32 -1.67
N ARG A 319 -6.42 -25.23 -2.23
CA ARG A 319 -5.94 -26.08 -3.34
C ARG A 319 -5.75 -25.30 -4.63
N LEU A 320 -6.58 -24.27 -4.88
CA LEU A 320 -6.42 -23.41 -6.04
C LEU A 320 -5.15 -22.57 -5.94
N ALA A 321 -4.82 -22.03 -4.75
CA ALA A 321 -3.56 -21.37 -4.51
C ALA A 321 -2.36 -22.30 -4.78
N SER A 322 -2.41 -23.53 -4.27
CA SER A 322 -1.37 -24.54 -4.51
C SER A 322 -1.22 -24.97 -5.99
N LEU A 323 -2.30 -24.90 -6.79
CA LEU A 323 -2.33 -25.24 -8.22
C LEU A 323 -1.97 -24.06 -9.12
N ALA A 324 -2.01 -22.84 -8.60
CA ALA A 324 -1.71 -21.64 -9.36
C ALA A 324 -0.22 -21.58 -9.72
N ASN A 325 0.07 -21.09 -10.92
CA ASN A 325 1.45 -20.78 -11.29
C ASN A 325 1.94 -19.52 -10.54
N PRO A 326 3.26 -19.37 -10.34
CA PRO A 326 3.80 -18.13 -9.80
C PRO A 326 3.25 -16.87 -10.50
N GLY A 327 2.90 -15.85 -9.73
CA GLY A 327 2.33 -14.60 -10.24
C GLY A 327 0.94 -14.72 -10.84
N THR A 328 0.15 -15.77 -10.50
CA THR A 328 -1.20 -15.96 -11.04
C THR A 328 -2.24 -16.21 -9.96
N VAL A 329 -3.49 -15.89 -10.30
CA VAL A 329 -4.68 -16.14 -9.46
C VAL A 329 -5.57 -17.15 -10.15
N LEU A 330 -5.98 -18.20 -9.43
CA LEU A 330 -6.92 -19.21 -9.90
C LEU A 330 -8.25 -19.12 -9.13
N ALA A 331 -9.34 -19.30 -9.85
CA ALA A 331 -10.69 -19.42 -9.27
C ALA A 331 -11.53 -20.43 -10.05
N PRO A 332 -12.64 -20.95 -9.49
CA PRO A 332 -13.64 -21.69 -10.23
C PRO A 332 -14.22 -20.82 -11.37
N ALA A 333 -14.37 -21.39 -12.56
CA ALA A 333 -14.81 -20.64 -13.75
C ALA A 333 -16.28 -20.18 -13.69
N ASP A 334 -17.07 -20.81 -12.84
CA ASP A 334 -18.49 -20.46 -12.60
C ASP A 334 -18.66 -19.23 -11.68
N LEU A 335 -17.59 -18.73 -11.08
CA LEU A 335 -17.58 -17.46 -10.35
C LEU A 335 -17.36 -16.25 -11.28
N ALA A 336 -17.06 -16.47 -12.56
CA ALA A 336 -16.96 -15.39 -13.54
C ALA A 336 -18.30 -14.65 -13.63
N PRO A 337 -18.31 -13.29 -13.63
CA PRO A 337 -19.53 -12.54 -13.89
C PRO A 337 -20.12 -12.94 -15.24
N GLU A 338 -21.44 -13.05 -15.29
CA GLU A 338 -22.11 -13.24 -16.57
C GLU A 338 -21.79 -12.04 -17.48
N PRO A 339 -21.43 -12.26 -18.77
CA PRO A 339 -21.21 -11.16 -19.68
C PRO A 339 -22.53 -10.35 -19.77
N GLU A 340 -22.45 -9.04 -19.54
CA GLU A 340 -23.59 -8.17 -19.82
C GLU A 340 -24.02 -8.40 -21.27
N PRO A 341 -25.32 -8.58 -21.56
CA PRO A 341 -25.78 -8.76 -22.93
C PRO A 341 -25.33 -7.53 -23.75
N ASP A 342 -24.68 -7.80 -24.88
CA ASP A 342 -24.27 -6.77 -25.84
C ASP A 342 -25.56 -6.07 -26.36
N ASP A 343 -25.94 -4.95 -25.76
CA ASP A 343 -27.03 -4.08 -26.23
C ASP A 343 -26.68 -3.33 -27.54
N ALA A 344 -25.64 -3.76 -28.24
CA ALA A 344 -25.12 -3.13 -29.46
C ALA A 344 -25.55 -3.82 -30.77
N ALA A 345 -26.68 -4.52 -30.82
CA ALA A 345 -27.17 -5.11 -32.09
C ALA A 345 -28.68 -5.17 -32.22
N GLU A 346 -29.43 -4.09 -31.94
CA GLU A 346 -30.76 -3.91 -32.52
C GLU A 346 -31.06 -2.43 -32.80
N GLY A 347 -31.05 -2.09 -34.07
CA GLY A 347 -31.88 -1.14 -34.81
C GLY A 347 -32.19 0.22 -34.19
N ALA A 348 -31.43 1.23 -34.59
CA ALA A 348 -31.86 2.61 -34.50
C ALA A 348 -33.15 2.87 -35.29
N THR A 349 -34.30 2.88 -34.63
CA THR A 349 -35.48 3.65 -35.04
C THR A 349 -36.38 3.91 -33.83
N GLY A 350 -36.49 5.14 -33.41
CA GLY A 350 -37.56 5.58 -32.52
C GLY A 350 -37.12 6.57 -31.46
N ASP A 351 -37.57 7.82 -31.65
CA ASP A 351 -37.69 8.88 -30.64
C ASP A 351 -37.99 8.31 -29.23
N THR A 352 -37.10 8.51 -28.30
CA THR A 352 -37.44 8.49 -26.87
C THR A 352 -36.49 9.37 -26.07
N ASP A 353 -37.06 10.07 -25.15
CA ASP A 353 -36.61 11.11 -24.30
C ASP A 353 -35.21 10.92 -23.62
N ALA A 354 -34.49 12.02 -23.59
CA ALA A 354 -33.25 12.24 -22.90
C ALA A 354 -33.38 12.02 -21.36
N ASP A 355 -33.07 10.82 -20.91
CA ASP A 355 -32.69 10.55 -19.48
C ASP A 355 -31.93 9.22 -19.30
N GLU A 356 -31.18 8.78 -20.29
CA GLU A 356 -30.15 7.77 -20.10
C GLU A 356 -28.88 8.51 -19.65
N ALA A 357 -28.64 8.53 -18.34
CA ALA A 357 -27.35 8.94 -17.80
C ALA A 357 -26.29 8.05 -18.46
N ALA A 358 -25.61 8.59 -19.46
CA ALA A 358 -24.47 7.96 -20.09
C ALA A 358 -23.55 7.45 -18.98
N LYS A 359 -23.34 6.14 -18.91
CA LYS A 359 -22.29 5.54 -18.07
C LYS A 359 -21.01 6.32 -18.40
N LEU A 360 -20.56 7.14 -17.47
CA LEU A 360 -19.28 7.84 -17.60
C LEU A 360 -18.23 6.76 -17.86
N PRO A 361 -17.32 6.95 -18.83
CA PRO A 361 -16.23 6.04 -19.04
C PRO A 361 -15.49 5.85 -17.71
N SER A 362 -15.12 4.61 -17.39
CA SER A 362 -14.39 4.28 -16.17
C SER A 362 -13.17 5.17 -16.05
N GLU A 363 -12.89 5.70 -14.85
CA GLU A 363 -11.71 6.55 -14.65
C GLU A 363 -10.44 5.83 -15.13
N PRO A 364 -9.56 6.48 -15.89
CA PRO A 364 -8.29 5.89 -16.34
C PRO A 364 -7.50 5.31 -15.18
N GLY A 365 -6.98 4.09 -15.36
CA GLY A 365 -6.29 3.35 -14.31
C GLY A 365 -7.20 2.73 -13.26
N SER A 366 -8.55 2.93 -13.34
CA SER A 366 -9.46 2.11 -12.57
C SER A 366 -9.38 0.66 -13.07
N THR A 367 -9.54 -0.29 -12.18
CA THR A 367 -9.79 -1.67 -12.56
C THR A 367 -11.24 -1.74 -13.01
N THR A 368 -11.45 -1.84 -14.31
CA THR A 368 -12.80 -1.93 -14.92
C THR A 368 -13.47 -3.27 -14.61
N GLY A 369 -12.74 -4.18 -13.95
CA GLY A 369 -13.16 -5.52 -13.64
C GLY A 369 -11.98 -6.48 -13.70
N PHE A 370 -12.30 -7.75 -13.76
CA PHE A 370 -11.32 -8.82 -13.89
C PHE A 370 -11.63 -9.66 -15.14
N ALA A 371 -10.64 -9.83 -16.02
CA ALA A 371 -10.71 -10.78 -17.12
C ALA A 371 -10.58 -12.21 -16.59
N TRP A 372 -11.56 -13.02 -16.93
CA TRP A 372 -11.62 -14.43 -16.60
C TRP A 372 -11.26 -15.27 -17.82
N SER A 373 -10.13 -15.96 -17.76
CA SER A 373 -9.66 -16.82 -18.84
C SER A 373 -9.81 -18.29 -18.45
N PRO A 374 -10.86 -18.98 -18.91
CA PRO A 374 -11.08 -20.39 -18.59
C PRO A 374 -9.91 -21.26 -19.06
N LEU A 375 -9.48 -22.18 -18.23
CA LEU A 375 -8.49 -23.19 -18.60
C LEU A 375 -9.11 -24.14 -19.61
N ARG A 376 -8.33 -24.54 -20.64
CA ARG A 376 -8.83 -25.39 -21.74
C ARG A 376 -9.32 -26.76 -21.28
N LEU A 377 -8.77 -27.26 -20.17
CA LEU A 377 -9.13 -28.57 -19.62
C LEU A 377 -9.57 -28.41 -18.17
N ALA A 378 -10.61 -29.14 -17.79
CA ALA A 378 -10.96 -29.29 -16.38
C ALA A 378 -9.77 -29.90 -15.64
N ARG A 379 -9.52 -29.40 -14.42
CA ARG A 379 -8.45 -29.91 -13.54
C ARG A 379 -9.04 -30.82 -12.49
N GLU A 380 -8.36 -31.91 -12.22
CA GLU A 380 -8.70 -32.75 -11.08
C GLU A 380 -8.19 -32.09 -9.80
N VAL A 381 -9.13 -31.70 -8.93
CA VAL A 381 -8.82 -31.13 -7.62
C VAL A 381 -9.00 -32.24 -6.59
N ARG A 382 -7.91 -32.66 -5.95
CA ARG A 382 -7.88 -33.80 -5.03
C ARG A 382 -9.00 -33.73 -3.99
N GLY A 383 -9.86 -34.75 -3.96
CA GLY A 383 -11.00 -34.88 -3.02
C GLY A 383 -12.20 -33.98 -3.34
N ILE A 384 -12.21 -33.28 -4.49
CA ILE A 384 -13.33 -32.47 -4.96
C ILE A 384 -13.81 -32.99 -6.34
N GLY A 385 -12.87 -33.45 -7.18
CA GLY A 385 -13.17 -33.97 -8.52
C GLY A 385 -12.76 -33.02 -9.64
N GLN A 386 -13.35 -33.20 -10.81
CA GLN A 386 -13.05 -32.40 -12.01
C GLN A 386 -13.75 -31.02 -11.92
N LEU A 387 -12.96 -29.96 -11.93
CA LEU A 387 -13.47 -28.58 -11.92
C LEU A 387 -12.99 -27.80 -13.15
N LYS A 388 -13.88 -26.96 -13.67
CA LYS A 388 -13.52 -25.92 -14.63
C LYS A 388 -12.94 -24.75 -13.85
N LEU A 389 -11.71 -24.40 -14.14
CA LEU A 389 -11.00 -23.31 -13.49
C LEU A 389 -10.74 -22.18 -14.49
N ALA A 390 -10.57 -20.98 -13.99
CA ALA A 390 -10.16 -19.81 -14.74
C ALA A 390 -8.95 -19.15 -14.07
N THR A 391 -8.06 -18.58 -14.88
CA THR A 391 -7.13 -17.56 -14.41
C THR A 391 -7.87 -16.23 -14.40
N VAL A 392 -7.73 -15.51 -13.29
CA VAL A 392 -8.33 -14.19 -13.09
C VAL A 392 -7.22 -13.15 -13.25
N ARG A 393 -7.47 -12.06 -13.95
CA ARG A 393 -6.50 -10.95 -14.16
C ARG A 393 -7.21 -9.62 -14.06
N PRO A 394 -6.58 -8.59 -13.47
CA PRO A 394 -7.14 -7.24 -13.49
C PRO A 394 -7.18 -6.71 -14.93
N GLU A 395 -8.27 -6.09 -15.30
CA GLU A 395 -8.38 -5.26 -16.49
C GLU A 395 -8.13 -3.82 -16.10
N VAL A 396 -7.07 -3.25 -16.65
CA VAL A 396 -6.71 -1.85 -16.44
C VAL A 396 -7.13 -1.07 -17.69
N HIS A 397 -7.99 -0.07 -17.50
CA HIS A 397 -8.38 0.79 -18.59
C HIS A 397 -7.20 1.71 -18.98
N VAL A 398 -6.67 1.50 -20.18
CA VAL A 398 -5.63 2.34 -20.77
C VAL A 398 -6.29 3.35 -21.70
N PRO A 399 -6.10 4.67 -21.50
CA PRO A 399 -6.73 5.69 -22.30
C PRO A 399 -6.53 5.52 -23.81
N SER A 400 -7.57 5.78 -24.55
CA SER A 400 -7.60 5.69 -26.01
C SER A 400 -7.50 7.09 -26.63
N PRO A 401 -6.71 7.27 -27.71
CA PRO A 401 -6.62 8.54 -28.43
C PRO A 401 -7.96 8.99 -29.07
N ALA A 402 -8.93 8.10 -29.14
CA ALA A 402 -10.25 8.39 -29.67
C ALA A 402 -11.20 9.06 -28.66
N SER A 403 -10.82 9.14 -27.37
CA SER A 403 -11.64 9.73 -26.31
C SER A 403 -11.11 11.11 -25.89
N PRO A 404 -11.77 12.22 -26.27
CA PRO A 404 -11.35 13.57 -25.85
C PRO A 404 -11.28 13.75 -24.33
N ALA A 405 -12.23 13.19 -23.58
CA ALA A 405 -12.25 13.28 -22.11
C ALA A 405 -11.03 12.58 -21.46
N GLU A 406 -10.58 11.44 -22.02
CA GLU A 406 -9.38 10.75 -21.53
C GLU A 406 -8.10 11.50 -21.89
N VAL A 407 -8.08 12.15 -23.07
CA VAL A 407 -6.96 13.03 -23.47
C VAL A 407 -6.87 14.23 -22.52
N GLU A 408 -8.02 14.86 -22.18
CA GLU A 408 -8.09 15.95 -21.21
C GLU A 408 -7.54 15.53 -19.84
N GLN A 409 -8.02 14.40 -19.32
CA GLN A 409 -7.56 13.88 -18.03
C GLN A 409 -6.05 13.57 -18.03
N LEU A 410 -5.51 12.98 -19.11
CA LEU A 410 -4.09 12.71 -19.24
C LEU A 410 -3.28 14.01 -19.37
N SER A 411 -3.79 15.02 -20.07
CA SER A 411 -3.19 16.34 -20.17
C SER A 411 -3.10 17.05 -18.82
N ASP A 412 -4.17 16.97 -18.03
CA ASP A 412 -4.23 17.52 -16.69
C ASP A 412 -3.21 16.85 -15.74
N VAL A 413 -3.14 15.52 -15.75
CA VAL A 413 -2.13 14.76 -14.98
C VAL A 413 -0.72 15.18 -15.38
N ALA A 414 -0.45 15.29 -16.68
CA ALA A 414 0.84 15.74 -17.20
C ALA A 414 1.15 17.19 -16.81
N GLY A 415 0.13 18.05 -16.74
CA GLY A 415 0.23 19.43 -16.26
C GLY A 415 0.58 19.54 -14.79
N ARG A 416 -0.07 18.73 -13.92
CA ARG A 416 0.19 18.67 -12.48
C ARG A 416 1.58 18.13 -12.12
N ALA A 417 2.23 17.40 -12.99
CA ALA A 417 3.62 16.99 -12.78
C ALA A 417 4.59 18.18 -12.60
N PHE A 418 4.21 19.36 -13.09
CA PHE A 418 4.92 20.63 -12.97
C PHE A 418 4.25 21.59 -11.98
N ALA A 419 3.64 21.10 -10.92
CA ALA A 419 2.84 21.86 -9.95
C ALA A 419 3.58 23.03 -9.25
N ASN A 420 4.91 23.06 -9.34
CA ASN A 420 5.71 24.17 -8.76
C ASN A 420 5.95 25.34 -9.74
N VAL A 421 5.39 25.27 -10.93
CA VAL A 421 5.49 26.33 -11.93
C VAL A 421 4.39 27.34 -11.68
N PRO A 422 4.70 28.66 -11.54
CA PRO A 422 3.67 29.68 -11.45
C PRO A 422 2.82 29.69 -12.71
N ILE A 423 1.49 29.80 -12.52
CA ILE A 423 0.50 29.83 -13.59
C ILE A 423 -0.26 31.14 -13.50
N GLU A 424 -0.31 31.86 -14.61
CA GLU A 424 -1.13 33.06 -14.78
C GLU A 424 -2.27 32.75 -15.76
N ALA A 425 -3.51 33.09 -15.39
CA ALA A 425 -4.68 32.83 -16.23
C ALA A 425 -4.91 33.96 -17.25
N LEU A 426 -5.24 33.58 -18.48
CA LEU A 426 -5.72 34.47 -19.51
C LEU A 426 -7.03 33.91 -20.08
N GLY A 427 -8.16 34.25 -19.44
CA GLY A 427 -9.42 33.55 -19.69
C GLY A 427 -9.30 32.06 -19.36
N GLY A 428 -9.59 31.18 -20.32
CA GLY A 428 -9.38 29.74 -20.20
C GLY A 428 -7.92 29.30 -20.45
N TRP A 429 -7.08 30.17 -20.97
CA TRP A 429 -5.67 29.84 -21.21
C TRP A 429 -4.85 29.94 -19.92
N SER A 430 -3.86 29.04 -19.78
CA SER A 430 -2.95 28.98 -18.63
C SER A 430 -1.53 29.25 -19.06
N MET A 431 -0.96 30.39 -18.66
CA MET A 431 0.44 30.77 -18.94
C MET A 431 1.35 30.27 -17.83
N ARG A 432 2.28 29.37 -18.15
CA ARG A 432 3.31 28.89 -17.23
C ARG A 432 4.53 29.80 -17.32
N VAL A 433 4.97 30.35 -16.19
CA VAL A 433 5.99 31.42 -16.12
C VAL A 433 7.08 31.10 -15.09
N ALA A 434 7.80 30.03 -15.32
CA ALA A 434 8.82 29.54 -14.37
C ALA A 434 10.20 30.19 -14.52
N GLY A 435 10.50 30.80 -15.67
CA GLY A 435 11.88 31.14 -16.06
C GLY A 435 12.69 29.91 -16.48
N GLY A 436 13.95 30.10 -16.86
CA GLY A 436 14.83 29.05 -17.37
C GLY A 436 14.49 28.55 -18.77
N GLY A 437 15.20 27.51 -19.25
CA GLY A 437 15.13 27.07 -20.65
C GLY A 437 14.05 26.04 -20.99
N ARG A 438 13.26 25.58 -20.02
CA ARG A 438 12.30 24.48 -20.23
C ARG A 438 11.01 24.94 -20.91
N ARG A 439 10.78 24.52 -22.14
CA ARG A 439 9.59 24.87 -22.94
C ARG A 439 8.29 24.63 -22.19
N ARG A 440 8.11 23.46 -21.60
CA ARG A 440 6.87 23.06 -20.90
C ARG A 440 6.56 23.91 -19.67
N ALA A 441 7.58 24.43 -18.99
CA ALA A 441 7.45 25.29 -17.84
C ALA A 441 7.28 26.77 -18.24
N ASN A 442 7.45 27.09 -19.51
CA ASN A 442 7.39 28.41 -20.09
C ASN A 442 6.64 28.37 -21.43
N SER A 443 5.35 28.06 -21.34
CA SER A 443 4.44 28.02 -22.49
C SER A 443 2.99 28.19 -22.04
N VAL A 444 2.15 28.62 -22.96
CA VAL A 444 0.70 28.77 -22.74
C VAL A 444 0.00 27.47 -23.07
N ASP A 445 -0.76 26.97 -22.13
CA ASP A 445 -1.71 25.89 -22.31
C ASP A 445 -3.05 26.48 -22.75
N THR A 446 -3.60 26.00 -23.85
CA THR A 446 -4.73 26.61 -24.54
C THR A 446 -6.04 25.84 -24.37
N HIS A 447 -6.20 25.14 -23.27
CA HIS A 447 -7.47 24.49 -22.96
C HIS A 447 -8.50 25.54 -22.51
N GLY A 448 -9.53 25.73 -23.32
CA GLY A 448 -10.57 26.74 -23.14
C GLY A 448 -10.27 28.08 -23.83
N LEU A 449 -11.32 28.88 -23.99
CA LEU A 449 -11.23 30.16 -24.70
C LEU A 449 -10.46 31.23 -23.91
N PRO A 450 -9.61 32.06 -24.55
CA PRO A 450 -8.87 33.14 -23.88
C PRO A 450 -9.78 34.28 -23.41
N GLY A 451 -11.03 34.32 -23.84
CA GLY A 451 -11.99 35.37 -23.50
C GLY A 451 -11.72 36.72 -24.20
N LEU A 452 -10.79 36.74 -25.15
CA LEU A 452 -10.37 37.88 -25.97
C LEU A 452 -10.27 37.45 -27.43
N GLU A 453 -10.21 38.42 -28.35
CA GLU A 453 -9.80 38.18 -29.72
C GLU A 453 -8.37 37.63 -29.74
N ILE A 454 -8.07 36.75 -30.67
CA ILE A 454 -6.80 36.01 -30.72
C ILE A 454 -5.58 36.94 -30.77
N ASP A 455 -5.64 38.05 -31.50
CA ASP A 455 -4.54 39.00 -31.61
C ASP A 455 -4.23 39.73 -30.30
N ASP A 456 -5.27 40.08 -29.53
CA ASP A 456 -5.12 40.66 -28.21
C ASP A 456 -4.56 39.66 -27.20
N ALA A 457 -5.05 38.41 -27.24
CA ALA A 457 -4.52 37.36 -26.39
C ALA A 457 -3.04 37.08 -26.68
N LEU A 458 -2.65 36.94 -27.93
CA LEU A 458 -1.25 36.76 -28.35
C LEU A 458 -0.36 37.94 -28.00
N ARG A 459 -0.87 39.17 -28.08
CA ARG A 459 -0.12 40.37 -27.65
C ARG A 459 0.21 40.30 -26.15
N ILE A 460 -0.76 39.94 -25.31
CA ILE A 460 -0.54 39.77 -23.86
C ILE A 460 0.48 38.67 -23.60
N VAL A 461 0.37 37.54 -24.28
CA VAL A 461 1.32 36.43 -24.17
C VAL A 461 2.74 36.90 -24.53
N ARG A 462 2.93 37.57 -25.65
CA ARG A 462 4.21 38.14 -26.08
C ARG A 462 4.81 39.09 -25.05
N GLU A 463 4.03 40.08 -24.62
CA GLU A 463 4.45 41.08 -23.62
C GLU A 463 4.91 40.38 -22.33
N ARG A 464 4.21 39.33 -21.91
CA ARG A 464 4.52 38.64 -20.67
C ARG A 464 5.81 37.82 -20.78
N TYR A 465 6.01 37.05 -21.85
CA TYR A 465 7.24 36.28 -22.03
C TYR A 465 8.45 37.15 -22.36
N ALA A 466 8.27 38.29 -23.04
CA ALA A 466 9.31 39.28 -23.23
C ALA A 466 9.85 39.86 -21.91
N GLN A 467 8.97 40.10 -20.90
CA GLN A 467 9.39 40.50 -19.57
C GLN A 467 10.28 39.47 -18.85
N LEU A 468 10.19 38.21 -19.26
CA LEU A 468 10.97 37.10 -18.71
C LEU A 468 12.20 36.78 -19.56
N GLU A 469 12.46 37.57 -20.61
CA GLU A 469 13.51 37.33 -21.60
C GLU A 469 13.37 35.93 -22.26
N LEU A 470 12.13 35.47 -22.47
CA LEU A 470 11.81 34.17 -23.07
C LEU A 470 10.99 34.35 -24.36
N PRO A 471 11.14 33.46 -25.34
CA PRO A 471 10.25 33.45 -26.51
C PRO A 471 8.82 33.03 -26.09
N ALA A 472 7.82 33.67 -26.65
CA ALA A 472 6.44 33.31 -26.47
C ALA A 472 6.17 31.96 -27.14
N ARG A 473 5.60 31.01 -26.38
CA ARG A 473 5.25 29.66 -26.84
C ARG A 473 3.81 29.31 -26.49
N VAL A 474 3.09 28.80 -27.47
CA VAL A 474 1.70 28.33 -27.30
C VAL A 474 1.66 26.84 -27.58
N ILE A 475 1.06 26.06 -26.69
CA ILE A 475 0.84 24.62 -26.88
C ILE A 475 -0.38 24.46 -27.77
N VAL A 476 -0.25 23.69 -28.84
CA VAL A 476 -1.34 23.24 -29.70
C VAL A 476 -1.54 21.73 -29.54
N SER A 477 -2.70 21.33 -29.08
CA SER A 477 -3.10 19.97 -28.79
C SER A 477 -4.51 19.69 -29.34
N PRO A 478 -5.01 18.45 -29.29
CA PRO A 478 -6.42 18.16 -29.64
C PRO A 478 -7.46 18.89 -28.78
N LEU A 479 -7.03 19.50 -27.65
CA LEU A 479 -7.88 20.19 -26.70
C LEU A 479 -7.76 21.72 -26.81
N SER A 480 -7.03 22.21 -27.78
CA SER A 480 -6.80 23.67 -27.93
C SER A 480 -8.03 24.42 -28.41
N ASP A 481 -8.32 25.52 -27.74
CA ASP A 481 -9.38 26.47 -28.09
C ASP A 481 -8.78 27.87 -28.40
N PRO A 482 -9.37 28.60 -29.35
CA PRO A 482 -10.50 28.23 -30.21
C PRO A 482 -10.14 27.16 -31.28
N GLU A 483 -11.14 26.45 -31.79
CA GLU A 483 -10.95 25.58 -32.94
C GLU A 483 -10.29 26.35 -34.12
N GLY A 484 -9.31 25.71 -34.79
CA GLY A 484 -8.50 26.38 -35.81
C GLY A 484 -7.36 27.24 -35.28
N LEU A 485 -7.02 27.12 -33.95
CA LEU A 485 -5.92 27.87 -33.35
C LEU A 485 -4.58 27.62 -34.05
N ASP A 486 -4.31 26.39 -34.48
CA ASP A 486 -3.05 26.04 -35.16
C ASP A 486 -2.88 26.78 -36.48
N GLU A 487 -3.92 26.82 -37.29
CA GLU A 487 -3.96 27.56 -38.54
C GLU A 487 -3.84 29.06 -38.30
N ALA A 488 -4.55 29.59 -37.30
CA ALA A 488 -4.52 31.01 -36.95
C ALA A 488 -3.13 31.46 -36.49
N LEU A 489 -2.39 30.63 -35.76
CA LEU A 489 -0.99 30.87 -35.37
C LEU A 489 -0.04 30.79 -36.58
N ALA A 490 -0.25 29.81 -37.47
CA ALA A 490 0.54 29.64 -38.69
C ALA A 490 0.41 30.87 -39.61
N GLU A 491 -0.82 31.40 -39.82
CA GLU A 491 -1.07 32.63 -40.59
C GLU A 491 -0.34 33.84 -40.05
N ARG A 492 -0.07 33.88 -38.72
CA ARG A 492 0.67 34.92 -38.05
C ARG A 492 2.18 34.68 -38.00
N GLY A 493 2.67 33.66 -38.71
CA GLY A 493 4.08 33.35 -38.85
C GLY A 493 4.68 32.57 -37.67
N TRP A 494 3.88 32.13 -36.71
CA TRP A 494 4.36 31.30 -35.61
C TRP A 494 4.88 29.95 -36.13
N GLN A 495 6.06 29.56 -35.68
CA GLN A 495 6.74 28.36 -36.15
C GLN A 495 6.44 27.16 -35.29
N ILE A 496 6.31 25.95 -35.91
CA ILE A 496 6.20 24.70 -35.17
C ILE A 496 7.53 24.39 -34.49
N GLU A 497 7.48 24.14 -33.19
CA GLU A 497 8.62 23.69 -32.40
C GLU A 497 8.26 22.40 -31.65
N ALA A 498 9.21 21.45 -31.61
CA ALA A 498 9.19 20.23 -30.82
C ALA A 498 7.86 19.42 -30.85
N PRO A 499 7.41 18.95 -32.01
CA PRO A 499 6.29 18.01 -32.08
C PRO A 499 6.52 16.84 -31.12
N THR A 500 5.58 16.60 -30.22
CA THR A 500 5.70 15.66 -29.11
C THR A 500 4.58 14.64 -29.13
N VAL A 501 4.91 13.38 -28.90
CA VAL A 501 3.99 12.27 -28.74
C VAL A 501 3.86 11.96 -27.25
N VAL A 502 2.62 11.95 -26.75
CA VAL A 502 2.30 11.46 -25.43
C VAL A 502 1.99 9.97 -25.54
N MET A 503 2.68 9.16 -24.78
CA MET A 503 2.53 7.72 -24.78
C MET A 503 2.08 7.23 -23.41
N VAL A 504 1.23 6.20 -23.40
CA VAL A 504 0.61 5.66 -22.19
C VAL A 504 0.59 4.13 -22.25
N GLY A 505 0.56 3.46 -21.11
CA GLY A 505 0.47 2.01 -21.05
C GLY A 505 0.19 1.46 -19.65
N ASP A 506 -0.19 0.21 -19.59
CA ASP A 506 -0.36 -0.54 -18.36
C ASP A 506 0.99 -0.70 -17.64
N LEU A 507 1.06 -0.23 -16.40
CA LEU A 507 2.31 -0.18 -15.62
C LEU A 507 2.87 -1.57 -15.35
N ARG A 508 2.01 -2.54 -15.09
CA ARG A 508 2.43 -3.93 -14.84
C ARG A 508 3.00 -4.58 -16.09
N GLU A 509 2.36 -4.36 -17.25
CA GLU A 509 2.87 -4.87 -18.52
C GLU A 509 4.24 -4.26 -18.85
N ILE A 510 4.38 -2.95 -18.64
CA ILE A 510 5.64 -2.22 -18.82
C ILE A 510 6.71 -2.82 -17.90
N ARG A 511 6.44 -2.98 -16.61
CA ARG A 511 7.35 -3.58 -15.65
C ARG A 511 7.81 -4.97 -16.10
N ASN A 512 6.89 -5.85 -16.40
CA ASN A 512 7.19 -7.23 -16.83
C ASN A 512 8.04 -7.30 -18.11
N ARG A 513 7.87 -6.32 -19.01
CA ARG A 513 8.70 -6.22 -20.22
C ARG A 513 10.09 -5.64 -19.93
N CYS A 514 10.21 -4.81 -18.90
CA CYS A 514 11.49 -4.22 -18.46
C CYS A 514 12.37 -5.26 -17.74
N GLU A 515 11.84 -6.01 -16.78
CA GLU A 515 12.57 -6.97 -15.95
C GLU A 515 13.32 -8.05 -16.75
N ARG A 516 12.82 -8.40 -17.91
CA ARG A 516 13.45 -9.39 -18.81
C ARG A 516 14.73 -8.91 -19.49
N ARG A 517 15.15 -7.65 -19.31
CA ARG A 517 16.15 -7.01 -20.20
C ARG A 517 17.46 -6.61 -19.60
N ALA A 518 17.58 -6.33 -18.30
CA ALA A 518 18.88 -6.01 -17.70
C ALA A 518 18.90 -6.20 -16.19
N LYS A 519 19.97 -6.83 -15.70
CA LYS A 519 20.35 -6.83 -14.29
C LYS A 519 21.59 -5.92 -14.15
N VAL A 520 21.40 -4.68 -13.74
CA VAL A 520 22.47 -3.71 -13.45
C VAL A 520 22.23 -3.10 -12.08
N PRO A 521 23.28 -2.72 -11.34
CA PRO A 521 23.12 -2.01 -10.08
C PRO A 521 22.34 -0.71 -10.29
N LEU A 522 21.29 -0.51 -9.49
CA LEU A 522 20.43 0.67 -9.53
C LEU A 522 20.47 1.37 -8.18
N VAL A 523 20.51 2.69 -8.21
CA VAL A 523 20.34 3.54 -7.06
C VAL A 523 19.12 4.42 -7.28
N SER A 524 18.22 4.50 -6.29
CA SER A 524 17.04 5.35 -6.42
C SER A 524 16.71 6.07 -5.11
N HIS A 525 16.34 7.35 -5.21
CA HIS A 525 16.02 8.21 -4.09
C HIS A 525 14.79 9.08 -4.37
N HIS A 526 14.17 9.58 -3.32
CA HIS A 526 13.05 10.55 -3.42
C HIS A 526 13.51 11.98 -3.77
N ARG A 527 14.81 12.23 -3.80
CA ARG A 527 15.46 13.49 -4.18
C ARG A 527 16.52 13.22 -5.24
N PRO A 528 16.86 14.22 -6.08
CA PRO A 528 18.02 14.12 -6.96
C PRO A 528 19.31 13.91 -6.14
N PHE A 529 20.19 13.13 -6.67
CA PHE A 529 21.47 12.78 -6.05
C PHE A 529 22.61 12.97 -7.06
N PRO A 530 23.89 13.04 -6.62
CA PRO A 530 24.99 13.42 -7.48
C PRO A 530 25.10 12.64 -8.80
N SER A 531 25.04 11.32 -8.74
CA SER A 531 25.13 10.47 -9.95
C SER A 531 23.96 10.71 -10.90
N TRP A 532 22.76 10.94 -10.38
CA TRP A 532 21.61 11.27 -11.21
C TRP A 532 21.78 12.64 -11.90
N LEU A 533 22.29 13.65 -11.18
CA LEU A 533 22.53 15.00 -11.71
C LEU A 533 23.55 15.00 -12.85
N VAL A 534 24.62 14.21 -12.76
CA VAL A 534 25.60 14.06 -13.85
C VAL A 534 24.93 13.59 -15.14
N GLY A 535 24.11 12.55 -15.07
CA GLY A 535 23.40 12.06 -16.26
C GLY A 535 22.33 13.03 -16.76
N PHE A 536 21.74 13.80 -15.86
CA PHE A 536 20.76 14.81 -16.22
C PHE A 536 21.40 16.03 -16.92
N ASP A 537 22.56 16.48 -16.48
CA ASP A 537 23.32 17.56 -17.14
C ASP A 537 23.72 17.16 -18.56
N ASP A 538 24.16 15.92 -18.77
CA ASP A 538 24.48 15.39 -20.11
C ASP A 538 23.24 15.36 -21.03
N LEU A 539 22.04 15.16 -20.47
CA LEU A 539 20.76 15.16 -21.21
C LEU A 539 20.30 16.57 -21.56
N ALA A 540 20.45 17.48 -20.63
CA ALA A 540 19.76 18.76 -20.63
C ALA A 540 20.62 19.92 -21.10
N GLY A 541 21.95 19.71 -21.20
CA GLY A 541 22.95 20.78 -21.30
C GLY A 541 23.10 21.49 -19.95
N ASP A 542 23.69 22.68 -19.94
CA ASP A 542 23.87 23.48 -18.73
C ASP A 542 22.53 23.73 -18.05
N THR A 543 22.28 22.97 -17.00
CA THR A 543 21.01 23.03 -16.26
C THR A 543 21.02 24.23 -15.32
N SER A 544 20.11 25.18 -15.54
CA SER A 544 19.96 26.34 -14.67
C SER A 544 19.35 25.97 -13.30
N GLU A 545 19.55 26.82 -12.29
CA GLU A 545 18.91 26.67 -10.97
C GLU A 545 17.38 26.71 -11.10
N ALA A 546 16.84 27.47 -12.05
CA ALA A 546 15.42 27.49 -12.37
C ALA A 546 14.92 26.14 -12.91
N ASP A 547 15.68 25.49 -13.80
CA ASP A 547 15.32 24.18 -14.33
C ASP A 547 15.28 23.11 -13.23
N LEU A 548 16.22 23.14 -12.29
CA LEU A 548 16.22 22.26 -11.13
C LEU A 548 15.02 22.53 -10.21
N SER A 549 14.70 23.80 -9.97
CA SER A 549 13.53 24.18 -9.16
C SER A 549 12.21 23.70 -9.76
N ILE A 550 12.05 23.79 -11.08
CA ILE A 550 10.86 23.29 -11.80
C ILE A 550 10.68 21.79 -11.61
N MET A 551 11.76 21.05 -11.72
CA MET A 551 11.71 19.58 -11.67
C MET A 551 11.59 19.03 -10.25
N TYR A 552 12.12 19.73 -9.25
CA TYR A 552 12.29 19.17 -7.90
C TYR A 552 11.46 19.87 -6.83
N GLY A 553 10.85 21.03 -7.12
CA GLY A 553 10.44 21.93 -6.07
C GLY A 553 11.66 22.40 -5.29
N ALA A 554 11.60 23.58 -4.66
CA ALA A 554 12.72 24.11 -3.88
C ALA A 554 13.09 23.10 -2.74
N ALA A 555 14.20 22.37 -2.84
CA ALA A 555 14.62 21.36 -1.87
C ALA A 555 15.62 21.95 -0.85
N GLU A 556 15.51 21.54 0.41
CA GLU A 556 16.51 21.88 1.44
C GLU A 556 17.89 21.36 1.06
N ARG A 557 18.91 22.17 1.33
CA ARG A 557 20.33 21.83 1.17
C ARG A 557 20.72 20.79 2.22
N SER A 558 20.55 19.51 1.91
CA SER A 558 21.20 18.43 2.64
C SER A 558 22.06 17.65 1.67
N PRO A 559 23.38 17.55 1.89
CA PRO A 559 24.23 16.74 1.04
C PRO A 559 23.79 15.27 1.19
N ILE A 560 23.37 14.65 0.08
CA ILE A 560 23.23 13.20 0.01
C ILE A 560 24.65 12.67 -0.19
N VAL A 561 25.16 11.96 0.79
CA VAL A 561 26.47 11.28 0.68
C VAL A 561 26.21 9.91 0.07
N GLU A 562 26.66 9.70 -1.14
CA GLU A 562 26.68 8.37 -1.74
C GLU A 562 27.94 7.61 -1.26
N PRO A 563 27.79 6.35 -0.79
CA PRO A 563 28.95 5.53 -0.47
C PRO A 563 29.81 5.31 -1.72
N GLY A 564 31.06 5.76 -1.70
CA GLY A 564 32.04 5.53 -2.76
C GLY A 564 32.18 6.61 -3.83
N LEU A 565 31.32 7.63 -3.85
CA LEU A 565 31.46 8.80 -4.72
C LEU A 565 31.83 10.02 -3.88
N GLY A 566 32.92 10.69 -4.23
CA GLY A 566 33.35 11.92 -3.56
C GLY A 566 32.24 12.97 -3.54
N THR A 567 32.26 13.83 -2.53
CA THR A 567 31.24 14.86 -2.28
C THR A 567 31.21 15.87 -3.44
N LEU A 568 30.31 15.69 -4.40
CA LEU A 568 29.93 16.74 -5.34
C LEU A 568 29.02 17.73 -4.59
N GLN A 569 29.62 18.79 -4.05
CA GLN A 569 28.86 19.90 -3.47
C GLN A 569 28.22 20.72 -4.60
N ARG A 570 27.00 20.36 -4.97
CA ARG A 570 26.09 21.28 -5.66
C ARG A 570 25.04 21.78 -4.67
N ASP A 571 24.95 23.08 -4.55
CA ASP A 571 23.89 23.75 -3.77
C ASP A 571 22.55 23.51 -4.46
N LEU A 572 21.72 22.62 -3.93
CA LEU A 572 20.35 22.41 -4.41
C LEU A 572 19.40 23.50 -3.85
N PRO A 573 18.45 24.03 -4.65
CA PRO A 573 17.53 25.04 -4.20
C PRO A 573 16.61 24.55 -3.05
N LYS A 574 16.16 25.47 -2.17
CA LYS A 574 15.30 25.14 -1.00
C LYS A 574 13.85 24.82 -1.40
N PRO A 575 13.14 23.93 -0.68
CA PRO A 575 11.75 23.61 -0.98
C PRO A 575 10.82 24.80 -0.78
N GLY A 576 10.01 25.13 -1.78
CA GLY A 576 8.73 25.80 -1.60
C GLY A 576 7.73 24.82 -0.97
N ALA A 577 6.63 25.32 -0.37
CA ALA A 577 5.65 24.59 0.46
C ALA A 577 5.44 23.10 0.17
N PRO A 578 5.15 22.25 1.17
CA PRO A 578 5.30 20.79 1.13
C PRO A 578 4.31 20.13 0.20
N LEU A 579 4.59 20.13 -1.10
CA LEU A 579 4.04 19.15 -2.00
C LEU A 579 4.81 17.85 -1.76
N ALA A 580 4.12 16.89 -1.24
CA ALA A 580 4.55 15.58 -0.83
C ALA A 580 5.82 15.08 -1.54
N LEU A 581 6.97 15.18 -0.88
CA LEU A 581 8.26 14.64 -1.33
C LEU A 581 8.18 13.13 -1.67
N GLY A 582 7.18 12.41 -1.14
CA GLY A 582 6.88 11.01 -1.45
C GLY A 582 6.31 10.73 -2.84
N ARG A 583 6.03 11.77 -3.66
CA ARG A 583 5.48 11.59 -5.01
C ARG A 583 6.52 11.57 -6.13
N ARG A 584 7.81 11.67 -5.82
CA ARG A 584 8.89 11.70 -6.81
C ARG A 584 9.95 10.66 -6.52
N ARG A 585 10.48 10.06 -7.59
CA ARG A 585 11.58 9.11 -7.53
C ARG A 585 12.58 9.40 -8.63
N PHE A 586 13.86 9.37 -8.30
CA PHE A 586 14.98 9.55 -9.19
C PHE A 586 15.79 8.27 -9.19
N ALA A 587 16.08 7.70 -10.35
CA ALA A 587 16.80 6.44 -10.47
C ALA A 587 18.00 6.57 -11.42
N ALA A 588 19.11 5.96 -11.07
CA ALA A 588 20.31 5.89 -11.90
C ALA A 588 20.84 4.46 -11.97
N ALA A 589 21.26 4.05 -13.15
CA ALA A 589 22.02 2.84 -13.37
C ALA A 589 23.52 3.18 -13.33
N LEU A 590 24.26 2.50 -12.44
CA LEU A 590 25.66 2.70 -12.18
C LEU A 590 26.44 1.46 -12.63
N GLU A 591 27.55 1.64 -13.32
CA GLU A 591 28.50 0.56 -13.59
C GLU A 591 29.88 0.99 -13.09
N PRO A 592 30.71 0.08 -12.55
CA PRO A 592 32.11 0.37 -12.30
C PRO A 592 32.76 0.78 -13.60
N ASP A 593 33.67 1.77 -13.58
CA ASP A 593 34.54 2.05 -14.70
C ASP A 593 35.40 0.81 -14.99
N ASP A 594 35.79 0.62 -16.27
CA ASP A 594 36.68 -0.50 -16.68
C ASP A 594 38.08 -0.41 -16.01
N ASN A 595 38.32 0.66 -15.24
CA ASN A 595 39.53 0.85 -14.44
C ASN A 595 39.31 0.38 -13.00
N PRO A 596 40.07 -0.60 -12.46
CA PRO A 596 39.89 -1.14 -11.11
C PRO A 596 40.11 -0.15 -9.96
N GLU A 597 40.63 1.05 -10.24
CA GLU A 597 40.73 2.18 -9.29
C GLU A 597 39.71 3.30 -9.63
N GLY A 598 38.81 3.06 -10.60
CA GLY A 598 37.92 4.08 -11.15
C GLY A 598 36.67 4.33 -10.34
N ASP A 599 36.21 5.57 -10.38
CA ASP A 599 34.96 6.01 -9.82
C ASP A 599 33.77 5.32 -10.54
N VAL A 600 32.69 5.08 -9.81
CA VAL A 600 31.44 4.54 -10.37
C VAL A 600 30.82 5.58 -11.30
N GLU A 601 30.63 5.22 -12.57
CA GLU A 601 30.06 6.13 -13.58
C GLU A 601 28.55 5.94 -13.76
N THR A 602 27.83 7.06 -13.90
CA THR A 602 26.42 7.06 -14.29
C THR A 602 26.25 6.67 -15.75
N GLN A 603 25.49 5.62 -16.01
CA GLN A 603 25.26 5.09 -17.35
C GLN A 603 23.87 5.40 -17.90
N ALA A 604 22.87 5.48 -17.03
CA ALA A 604 21.51 5.89 -17.38
C ALA A 604 20.80 6.53 -16.18
N VAL A 605 19.89 7.45 -16.43
CA VAL A 605 19.04 8.08 -15.41
C VAL A 605 17.60 8.15 -15.86
N GLY A 606 16.69 8.34 -14.89
CA GLY A 606 15.28 8.61 -15.09
C GLY A 606 14.64 9.19 -13.86
N ALA A 607 13.48 9.81 -14.02
CA ALA A 607 12.69 10.33 -12.93
C ALA A 607 11.23 9.87 -13.07
N GLY A 608 10.58 9.57 -11.94
CA GLY A 608 9.18 9.20 -11.85
C GLY A 608 8.41 10.18 -10.97
N ILE A 609 7.16 10.46 -11.35
CA ILE A 609 6.21 11.25 -10.56
C ILE A 609 4.92 10.47 -10.46
N VAL A 610 4.44 10.28 -9.22
CA VAL A 610 3.16 9.60 -8.95
C VAL A 610 2.05 10.63 -8.75
N ASP A 611 0.93 10.47 -9.48
CA ASP A 611 -0.29 11.25 -9.32
C ASP A 611 -1.52 10.35 -9.50
N GLY A 612 -2.15 9.97 -8.39
CA GLY A 612 -3.23 8.99 -8.38
C GLY A 612 -2.80 7.66 -9.01
N PRO A 613 -3.54 7.14 -9.99
CA PRO A 613 -3.21 5.88 -10.65
C PRO A 613 -2.05 5.98 -11.67
N TRP A 614 -1.44 7.15 -11.82
CA TRP A 614 -0.47 7.47 -12.86
C TRP A 614 0.97 7.52 -12.36
N LEU A 615 1.86 6.92 -13.12
CA LEU A 615 3.30 7.14 -13.06
C LEU A 615 3.74 7.95 -14.29
N GLY A 616 4.06 9.21 -14.10
CA GLY A 616 4.74 10.01 -15.13
C GLY A 616 6.24 9.67 -15.18
N VAL A 617 6.76 9.38 -16.37
CA VAL A 617 8.18 9.04 -16.59
C VAL A 617 8.87 10.18 -17.32
N PHE A 618 9.94 10.71 -16.72
CA PHE A 618 10.64 11.90 -17.19
C PHE A 618 12.15 11.70 -17.18
N SER A 619 12.87 12.57 -17.89
CA SER A 619 14.34 12.70 -17.86
C SER A 619 15.07 11.38 -18.13
N MET A 620 14.50 10.54 -18.97
CA MET A 620 15.13 9.28 -19.36
C MET A 620 16.34 9.53 -20.26
N TRP A 621 17.53 9.20 -19.77
CA TRP A 621 18.76 9.32 -20.50
C TRP A 621 19.59 8.04 -20.39
N THR A 622 20.40 7.78 -21.41
CA THR A 622 21.38 6.69 -21.42
C THR A 622 22.61 7.14 -22.19
N ARG A 623 23.77 7.00 -21.57
CA ARG A 623 25.07 7.32 -22.16
C ARG A 623 25.21 6.70 -23.56
N THR A 624 25.58 7.49 -24.54
CA THR A 624 25.57 7.07 -25.94
C THR A 624 26.39 5.79 -26.20
N ALA A 625 27.56 5.67 -25.57
CA ALA A 625 28.43 4.50 -25.69
C ALA A 625 27.85 3.22 -25.05
N ARG A 626 26.87 3.37 -24.15
CA ARG A 626 26.23 2.26 -23.37
C ARG A 626 24.80 1.94 -23.83
N ARG A 627 24.30 2.56 -24.88
CA ARG A 627 22.97 2.29 -25.46
C ARG A 627 22.86 0.84 -25.96
N ARG A 628 21.61 0.33 -26.04
CA ARG A 628 21.24 -1.02 -26.45
C ARG A 628 21.68 -2.14 -25.50
N ARG A 629 22.06 -1.81 -24.25
CA ARG A 629 22.40 -2.76 -23.19
C ARG A 629 21.26 -2.99 -22.18
N GLY A 630 20.07 -2.40 -22.40
CA GLY A 630 18.91 -2.55 -21.52
C GLY A 630 18.87 -1.57 -20.33
N LEU A 631 19.82 -0.63 -20.22
CA LEU A 631 19.93 0.30 -19.08
C LEU A 631 18.68 1.17 -18.88
N ALA A 632 18.12 1.71 -19.96
CA ALA A 632 16.87 2.47 -19.88
C ALA A 632 15.70 1.61 -19.37
N ALA A 633 15.66 0.33 -19.76
CA ALA A 633 14.64 -0.60 -19.25
C ALA A 633 14.85 -0.92 -17.76
N ALA A 634 16.10 -1.03 -17.29
CA ALA A 634 16.40 -1.23 -15.88
C ALA A 634 15.95 -0.03 -15.03
N VAL A 635 16.29 1.20 -15.45
CA VAL A 635 15.82 2.42 -14.78
C VAL A 635 14.29 2.51 -14.77
N LEU A 636 13.65 2.20 -15.89
CA LEU A 636 12.19 2.20 -15.99
C LEU A 636 11.56 1.10 -15.11
N SER A 637 12.21 -0.07 -15.00
CA SER A 637 11.76 -1.15 -14.10
C SER A 637 11.73 -0.70 -12.64
N GLU A 638 12.78 -0.02 -12.17
CA GLU A 638 12.84 0.54 -10.81
C GLU A 638 11.74 1.59 -10.58
N LEU A 639 11.55 2.51 -11.53
CA LEU A 639 10.48 3.51 -11.44
C LEU A 639 9.10 2.85 -11.46
N ALA A 640 8.91 1.82 -12.28
CA ALA A 640 7.65 1.07 -12.37
C ALA A 640 7.38 0.27 -11.08
N ALA A 641 8.38 -0.36 -10.50
CA ALA A 641 8.26 -1.05 -9.21
C ALA A 641 7.86 -0.07 -8.10
N TRP A 642 8.50 1.10 -8.05
CA TRP A 642 8.12 2.16 -7.11
C TRP A 642 6.69 2.67 -7.36
N GLY A 643 6.29 2.92 -8.60
CA GLY A 643 4.93 3.31 -8.95
C GLY A 643 3.89 2.27 -8.53
N THR A 644 4.19 0.98 -8.72
CA THR A 644 3.34 -0.14 -8.27
C THR A 644 3.16 -0.13 -6.75
N ARG A 645 4.25 0.06 -5.98
CA ARG A 645 4.17 0.22 -4.51
C ARG A 645 3.28 1.40 -4.12
N ALA A 646 3.38 2.51 -4.85
CA ALA A 646 2.56 3.70 -4.63
C ALA A 646 1.08 3.57 -5.09
N GLY A 647 0.71 2.45 -5.72
CA GLY A 647 -0.67 2.18 -6.18
C GLY A 647 -0.96 2.58 -7.62
N CYS A 648 0.05 3.01 -8.40
CA CYS A 648 -0.14 3.31 -9.80
C CYS A 648 -0.55 2.07 -10.61
N ARG A 649 -1.35 2.29 -11.63
CA ARG A 649 -1.81 1.28 -12.60
C ARG A 649 -1.37 1.60 -14.02
N LEU A 650 -1.18 2.87 -14.32
CA LEU A 650 -0.82 3.39 -15.61
C LEU A 650 0.52 4.11 -15.55
N ALA A 651 1.23 4.12 -16.67
CA ALA A 651 2.37 4.99 -16.87
C ALA A 651 2.19 5.84 -18.12
N TYR A 652 2.71 7.07 -18.08
CA TYR A 652 2.78 7.93 -19.26
C TYR A 652 4.17 8.57 -19.39
N LEU A 653 4.50 8.92 -20.62
CA LEU A 653 5.70 9.67 -20.94
C LEU A 653 5.43 10.58 -22.15
N GLN A 654 6.33 11.52 -22.33
CA GLN A 654 6.29 12.46 -23.45
C GLN A 654 7.62 12.40 -24.17
N VAL A 655 7.59 12.20 -25.48
CA VAL A 655 8.77 12.03 -26.30
C VAL A 655 8.63 12.83 -27.58
N GLU A 656 9.66 13.60 -27.96
CA GLU A 656 9.66 14.33 -29.22
C GLU A 656 9.51 13.36 -30.41
N GLU A 657 8.75 13.76 -31.41
CA GLU A 657 8.48 12.95 -32.60
C GLU A 657 9.78 12.62 -33.36
N SER A 658 10.74 13.52 -33.34
CA SER A 658 12.08 13.36 -33.89
C SER A 658 12.86 12.21 -33.25
N ASN A 659 12.60 11.87 -31.97
CA ASN A 659 13.24 10.78 -31.25
C ASN A 659 12.65 9.41 -31.61
N LYS A 660 12.81 9.00 -32.87
CA LYS A 660 12.32 7.70 -33.39
C LYS A 660 12.85 6.51 -32.60
N THR A 661 14.09 6.59 -32.10
CA THR A 661 14.70 5.52 -31.30
C THR A 661 13.99 5.38 -29.95
N GLY A 662 13.76 6.47 -29.24
CA GLY A 662 13.05 6.46 -27.96
C GLY A 662 11.63 5.92 -28.11
N ARG A 663 10.87 6.41 -29.10
CA ARG A 663 9.52 5.92 -29.40
C ARG A 663 9.48 4.41 -29.68
N SER A 664 10.43 3.90 -30.47
CA SER A 664 10.54 2.45 -30.74
C SER A 664 10.87 1.64 -29.48
N VAL A 665 11.70 2.17 -28.57
CA VAL A 665 11.99 1.50 -27.30
C VAL A 665 10.77 1.45 -26.42
N TYR A 666 10.10 2.58 -26.23
CA TYR A 666 8.90 2.67 -25.38
C TYR A 666 7.75 1.80 -25.94
N GLY A 667 7.52 1.79 -27.25
CA GLY A 667 6.54 0.89 -27.86
C GLY A 667 6.83 -0.59 -27.59
N LYS A 668 8.11 -1.02 -27.61
CA LYS A 668 8.50 -2.39 -27.25
C LYS A 668 8.34 -2.69 -25.76
N LEU A 669 8.33 -1.67 -24.92
CA LEU A 669 8.12 -1.78 -23.49
C LEU A 669 6.64 -1.70 -23.08
N GLY A 670 5.72 -1.53 -24.02
CA GLY A 670 4.28 -1.58 -23.75
C GLY A 670 3.57 -0.23 -23.76
N PHE A 671 4.27 0.86 -24.12
CA PHE A 671 3.61 2.14 -24.31
C PHE A 671 2.97 2.23 -25.70
N THR A 672 1.79 2.82 -25.75
CA THR A 672 1.05 3.16 -26.97
C THR A 672 0.88 4.67 -27.05
N GLU A 673 0.67 5.18 -28.26
CA GLU A 673 0.41 6.60 -28.47
C GLU A 673 -1.00 6.96 -27.97
N ALA A 674 -1.11 7.98 -27.11
CA ALA A 674 -2.37 8.54 -26.65
C ALA A 674 -2.80 9.75 -27.45
N TYR A 675 -1.93 10.76 -27.56
CA TYR A 675 -2.17 11.95 -28.38
C TYR A 675 -0.87 12.63 -28.74
N ARG A 676 -0.96 13.66 -29.57
CA ARG A 676 0.17 14.52 -29.96
C ARG A 676 -0.12 15.96 -29.66
N TYR A 677 0.92 16.72 -29.40
CA TYR A 677 0.90 18.17 -29.34
C TYR A 677 2.19 18.73 -29.89
N HIS A 678 2.20 20.03 -30.20
CA HIS A 678 3.40 20.78 -30.54
C HIS A 678 3.34 22.16 -29.94
N TYR A 679 4.47 22.84 -29.96
CA TYR A 679 4.52 24.26 -29.63
C TYR A 679 4.45 25.08 -30.92
N ARG A 680 3.78 26.21 -30.85
CA ARG A 680 3.93 27.31 -31.77
C ARG A 680 4.76 28.37 -31.06
N THR A 681 5.91 28.73 -31.65
CA THR A 681 6.84 29.73 -31.11
C THR A 681 6.76 30.97 -31.97
N GLU A 682 6.76 32.12 -31.33
CA GLU A 682 6.77 33.40 -31.97
C GLU A 682 7.95 33.51 -32.97
N PRO A 683 7.73 34.08 -34.18
CA PRO A 683 8.83 34.34 -35.10
C PRO A 683 9.87 35.28 -34.47
N GLU A 684 11.16 34.96 -34.62
CA GLU A 684 12.22 35.91 -34.25
C GLU A 684 12.00 37.19 -35.07
N GLU A 685 11.81 38.33 -34.36
CA GLU A 685 11.89 39.61 -35.05
C GLU A 685 13.30 39.72 -35.64
N ASP A 686 13.42 39.73 -36.96
CA ASP A 686 14.68 40.06 -37.61
C ASP A 686 15.25 41.36 -37.01
N ALA A 687 16.35 41.21 -36.29
CA ALA A 687 17.08 42.35 -35.72
C ALA A 687 17.48 43.26 -36.87
N GLN A 688 16.66 44.32 -37.15
CA GLN A 688 16.98 45.36 -38.11
C GLN A 688 18.02 46.29 -37.55
#